data_360748a795256f655a8dbca24908cbfd
#
_entry.id   360748a795256f655a8dbca24908cbfd
#
_cell.length_a   1.000
_cell.length_b   1.000
_cell.length_c   1.000
_cell.angle_alpha   90.00
_cell.angle_beta   90.00
_cell.angle_gamma   90.00
#
_symmetry.space_group_name_H-M   'P 1'
#
loop_
_entity.id
_entity.type
_entity.pdbx_description
1 polymer ?
#
loop_
_entity_poly.entity_id
_entity_poly.type
_entity_poly.pdbx_seq_one_letter_code
_entity_poly.pdbx_strand_id
1 'polypeptide(L)'
;VADRLVVRGAREHNLKGVDIDLPRDKMVVFTGLSGSGKSSLAFDTIFAEGQRRYVESLSSYARMFLGQMDKPDVDFIDGLSPAVSIDQKSTNHNPRSTVGTITEIYDYLRLLFSRAGTPHCPECDAVIERQTPQQIVDAVLELEEKLKFQVLAPVVRKRKGEFVDLFADLASQGYSRVRVDGEVYQLTEPPTLKKQIKHDIDVVVDRLQVKASQKQRLTDSVETALRLADGLVTLDFIDNPELTHTYSEKAACPNGHALTIEEYEPRAFSFNAPFGSCPVCDGLGTRLEVDVDLLIPDPDAPAVDAIQPWHSSPNSRYFVKLVEGLAKTMGFDPKTPVSELTKEQRDALIYGTDIEVNVRYKNRYGRQRNWNAPFEGAIGFLERKLEQADSDSQKDRLLQYTRRVACNACNGTRLRPEILAVRLESTAHGEKSIAGLSALSIERAAEFLDSLVLGHREEIIAGAVLKEIQARLRFLLDVGLNYLTLDRGASTLSGGEAQRIRLATQIGSGLAGVLYVLDEPSIGLHQRDNQRLITTLKRLRDIGNTLIVVEHDEDTIREADWLVDVGPRAGEYGGEVVYQGEPEGILEVEESLTGQYLAGKRVLAVPDSRREIDKDRTLKVVGARENNLKGIDVEIPLGVLVCITGVSGSGKSTVVNQILAKTLANKLNRARQVPGRAKRVEGVEHLDKLVQVDQSPIGRTPRSNPATYTGVFDKIRNLFAETQEAKVRGYKPGRFSFNVKGGRCEACQGDGTLKIEMNFLPDVYVPCEVCEGARYNRETLEVLYKGKNIAEVLDMPISEAAEFFEPITSIHRYLATLVDVGLGYVRLGQAATTLSGGEAQRVKLASELQKRTNGRTVYILDEPTTGLHFEDIRKLMLVIQGLVDKGNSVLVIEHNLDVIKAADWIVDMGPEGGDGGGTVVAQGTPEDVAKVKGSYTGQYLKELL
;
A
#
# COMPACT_ATOMS: atom_id res chain seq x y z
N VAL A 1 -17.81 0.25 39.53
CA VAL A 1 -16.87 0.40 38.43
C VAL A 1 -15.86 1.44 38.86
N ALA A 2 -14.57 1.15 38.80
CA ALA A 2 -13.53 2.12 39.14
C ALA A 2 -13.62 3.30 38.16
N ASP A 3 -13.70 4.54 38.69
CA ASP A 3 -13.78 5.77 37.87
C ASP A 3 -12.41 6.14 37.25
N ARG A 4 -11.34 5.42 37.61
CA ARG A 4 -9.98 5.67 37.16
C ARG A 4 -9.26 4.40 36.73
N LEU A 5 -8.34 4.54 35.78
CA LEU A 5 -7.31 3.59 35.46
C LEU A 5 -6.08 3.93 36.30
N VAL A 6 -5.66 3.01 37.17
CA VAL A 6 -4.57 3.23 38.12
C VAL A 6 -3.40 2.34 37.76
N VAL A 7 -2.21 2.91 37.57
CA VAL A 7 -0.96 2.19 37.32
C VAL A 7 0.01 2.51 38.46
N ARG A 8 0.68 1.49 38.98
CA ARG A 8 1.69 1.65 40.03
C ARG A 8 2.94 0.86 39.69
N GLY A 9 4.09 1.52 39.81
CA GLY A 9 5.39 0.92 39.71
C GLY A 9 5.73 0.38 38.33
N ALA A 10 5.37 1.06 37.25
CA ALA A 10 5.71 0.64 35.88
C ALA A 10 7.20 0.82 35.60
N ARG A 11 7.88 -0.27 35.14
CA ARG A 11 9.35 -0.32 34.93
C ARG A 11 9.75 -0.86 33.56
N GLU A 12 8.80 -0.96 32.62
CA GLU A 12 9.14 -1.41 31.26
C GLU A 12 10.15 -0.48 30.61
N HIS A 13 11.16 -1.07 29.99
CA HIS A 13 12.25 -0.39 29.27
C HIS A 13 12.97 0.67 30.15
N ASN A 14 12.73 1.95 29.88
CA ASN A 14 13.37 3.06 30.60
C ASN A 14 12.49 3.68 31.69
N LEU A 15 11.31 3.13 31.97
CA LEU A 15 10.41 3.66 33.01
C LEU A 15 11.00 3.42 34.41
N LYS A 16 10.91 4.42 35.26
CA LYS A 16 11.51 4.44 36.60
C LYS A 16 10.51 4.24 37.75
N GLY A 17 9.66 3.20 37.63
CA GLY A 17 8.64 2.95 38.66
C GLY A 17 7.52 3.97 38.61
N VAL A 18 6.94 4.16 37.45
CA VAL A 18 5.94 5.21 37.18
C VAL A 18 4.61 4.90 37.86
N ASP A 19 4.07 5.90 38.56
CA ASP A 19 2.73 5.90 39.14
C ASP A 19 1.85 6.92 38.45
N ILE A 20 0.67 6.49 37.90
CA ILE A 20 -0.31 7.39 37.29
C ILE A 20 -1.75 7.00 37.63
N ASP A 21 -2.62 8.01 37.65
CA ASP A 21 -4.06 7.89 37.85
C ASP A 21 -4.81 8.57 36.71
N LEU A 22 -5.31 7.79 35.75
CA LEU A 22 -5.96 8.31 34.57
C LEU A 22 -7.48 8.29 34.69
N PRO A 23 -8.20 9.35 34.30
CA PRO A 23 -9.65 9.35 34.25
C PRO A 23 -10.15 8.41 33.17
N ARG A 24 -11.25 7.69 33.42
CA ARG A 24 -11.93 6.86 32.40
C ARG A 24 -12.90 7.72 31.59
N ASP A 25 -13.28 7.20 30.41
CA ASP A 25 -14.21 7.84 29.48
C ASP A 25 -13.74 9.26 29.07
N LYS A 26 -12.42 9.41 28.94
CA LYS A 26 -11.71 10.64 28.61
C LYS A 26 -10.66 10.38 27.53
N MET A 27 -10.30 11.45 26.83
CA MET A 27 -9.15 11.48 25.93
C MET A 27 -7.92 11.91 26.71
N VAL A 28 -7.04 10.96 26.97
CA VAL A 28 -5.77 11.13 27.68
C VAL A 28 -4.64 11.20 26.66
N VAL A 29 -3.89 12.27 26.62
CA VAL A 29 -2.74 12.41 25.73
C VAL A 29 -1.44 12.17 26.49
N PHE A 30 -0.59 11.29 25.96
CA PHE A 30 0.77 11.06 26.44
C PHE A 30 1.74 11.82 25.55
N THR A 31 2.46 12.78 26.11
CA THR A 31 3.43 13.63 25.42
C THR A 31 4.81 13.57 26.06
N GLY A 32 5.79 14.25 25.48
CA GLY A 32 7.19 14.29 25.93
C GLY A 32 8.19 13.97 24.82
N LEU A 33 9.48 14.06 25.11
CA LEU A 33 10.55 13.85 24.13
C LEU A 33 10.50 12.45 23.46
N SER A 34 11.00 12.34 22.24
CA SER A 34 11.20 11.04 21.59
C SER A 34 12.14 10.18 22.46
N GLY A 35 11.72 8.93 22.75
CA GLY A 35 12.47 8.03 23.65
C GLY A 35 12.34 8.33 25.13
N SER A 36 11.38 9.17 25.56
CA SER A 36 11.14 9.45 27.00
C SER A 36 10.44 8.31 27.74
N GLY A 37 9.82 7.33 27.04
CA GLY A 37 9.10 6.22 27.67
C GLY A 37 7.58 6.25 27.45
N LYS A 38 7.04 7.18 26.67
CA LYS A 38 5.59 7.27 26.35
C LYS A 38 5.00 5.98 25.83
N SER A 39 5.61 5.44 24.78
CA SER A 39 5.13 4.20 24.15
C SER A 39 5.31 3.01 25.07
N SER A 40 6.39 2.97 25.88
CA SER A 40 6.59 1.94 26.91
C SER A 40 5.49 1.95 27.96
N LEU A 41 5.01 3.14 28.36
CA LEU A 41 3.90 3.25 29.30
C LEU A 41 2.56 2.92 28.67
N ALA A 42 2.28 3.45 27.46
CA ALA A 42 0.99 3.28 26.78
C ALA A 42 0.81 1.88 26.21
N PHE A 43 1.80 1.37 25.44
CA PHE A 43 1.69 0.12 24.71
C PHE A 43 2.28 -1.05 25.47
N ASP A 44 3.54 -0.96 25.91
CA ASP A 44 4.25 -2.09 26.50
C ASP A 44 3.80 -2.37 27.96
N THR A 45 3.17 -1.40 28.63
CA THR A 45 2.63 -1.55 29.98
C THR A 45 1.10 -1.64 30.00
N ILE A 46 0.40 -0.56 29.65
CA ILE A 46 -1.08 -0.47 29.85
C ILE A 46 -1.82 -1.36 28.84
N PHE A 47 -1.51 -1.21 27.55
CA PHE A 47 -2.15 -2.04 26.51
C PHE A 47 -1.78 -3.52 26.65
N ALA A 48 -0.50 -3.83 26.84
CA ALA A 48 -0.01 -5.20 26.98
C ALA A 48 -0.70 -5.93 28.15
N GLU A 49 -0.85 -5.30 29.31
CA GLU A 49 -1.55 -5.90 30.45
C GLU A 49 -3.06 -6.03 30.18
N GLY A 50 -3.68 -5.04 29.53
CA GLY A 50 -5.08 -5.13 29.13
C GLY A 50 -5.35 -6.27 28.17
N GLN A 51 -4.50 -6.46 27.18
CA GLN A 51 -4.59 -7.57 26.22
C GLN A 51 -4.29 -8.91 26.89
N ARG A 52 -3.27 -8.98 27.75
CA ARG A 52 -2.93 -10.20 28.53
C ARG A 52 -4.13 -10.68 29.34
N ARG A 53 -4.76 -9.79 30.11
CA ARG A 53 -5.95 -10.12 30.92
C ARG A 53 -7.14 -10.57 30.06
N TYR A 54 -7.33 -9.93 28.91
CA TYR A 54 -8.37 -10.35 27.98
C TYR A 54 -8.12 -11.76 27.45
N VAL A 55 -6.90 -12.05 26.99
CA VAL A 55 -6.49 -13.38 26.50
C VAL A 55 -6.62 -14.43 27.61
N GLU A 56 -6.23 -14.12 28.85
CA GLU A 56 -6.39 -15.03 30.00
C GLU A 56 -7.84 -15.35 30.34
N SER A 57 -8.77 -14.45 30.03
CA SER A 57 -10.21 -14.67 30.22
C SER A 57 -10.83 -15.64 29.19
N LEU A 58 -10.13 -15.91 28.08
CA LEU A 58 -10.57 -16.79 27.02
C LEU A 58 -10.41 -18.28 27.41
N SER A 59 -11.09 -19.15 26.65
CA SER A 59 -10.97 -20.60 26.86
C SER A 59 -9.51 -21.08 26.69
N SER A 60 -9.15 -22.21 27.34
CA SER A 60 -7.83 -22.82 27.19
C SER A 60 -7.47 -23.14 25.74
N TYR A 61 -8.47 -23.50 24.93
CA TYR A 61 -8.30 -23.75 23.49
C TYR A 61 -7.92 -22.47 22.74
N ALA A 62 -8.61 -21.35 22.96
CA ALA A 62 -8.30 -20.07 22.33
C ALA A 62 -6.90 -19.54 22.73
N ARG A 63 -6.53 -19.71 24.02
CA ARG A 63 -5.19 -19.33 24.52
C ARG A 63 -4.06 -20.09 23.84
N MET A 64 -4.28 -21.35 23.46
CA MET A 64 -3.28 -22.17 22.77
C MET A 64 -2.93 -21.63 21.38
N PHE A 65 -3.87 -20.95 20.70
CA PHE A 65 -3.65 -20.30 19.42
C PHE A 65 -3.07 -18.89 19.53
N LEU A 66 -3.40 -18.15 20.59
CA LEU A 66 -2.97 -16.76 20.77
C LEU A 66 -1.61 -16.63 21.44
N GLY A 67 -1.06 -17.72 21.96
CA GLY A 67 0.20 -17.73 22.68
C GLY A 67 0.07 -17.19 24.11
N GLN A 68 1.12 -17.40 24.89
CA GLN A 68 1.26 -16.84 26.24
C GLN A 68 1.93 -15.47 26.11
N MET A 69 1.28 -14.43 26.59
CA MET A 69 1.82 -13.07 26.60
C MET A 69 2.64 -12.87 27.88
N ASP A 70 3.80 -12.25 27.75
CA ASP A 70 4.63 -11.90 28.92
C ASP A 70 3.90 -10.86 29.77
N LYS A 71 4.04 -10.97 31.07
CA LYS A 71 3.52 -9.97 32.00
C LYS A 71 4.45 -8.77 31.98
N PRO A 72 3.93 -7.54 31.72
CA PRO A 72 4.76 -6.35 31.80
C PRO A 72 5.31 -6.13 33.22
N ASP A 73 6.48 -5.50 33.30
CA ASP A 73 7.11 -5.14 34.60
C ASP A 73 6.36 -3.95 35.23
N VAL A 74 5.34 -4.30 35.98
CA VAL A 74 4.47 -3.37 36.68
C VAL A 74 3.99 -4.01 37.99
N ASP A 75 3.95 -3.24 39.07
CA ASP A 75 3.50 -3.74 40.36
C ASP A 75 1.99 -4.02 40.34
N PHE A 76 1.21 -3.05 39.85
CA PHE A 76 -0.24 -3.13 39.86
C PHE A 76 -0.88 -2.26 38.79
N ILE A 77 -1.91 -2.78 38.10
CA ILE A 77 -2.83 -2.01 37.24
C ILE A 77 -4.27 -2.36 37.56
N ASP A 78 -5.11 -1.34 37.83
CA ASP A 78 -6.54 -1.52 38.07
C ASP A 78 -7.37 -0.62 37.14
N GLY A 79 -8.65 -0.93 36.96
CA GLY A 79 -9.57 -0.18 36.12
C GLY A 79 -9.41 -0.42 34.62
N LEU A 80 -8.66 -1.45 34.19
CA LEU A 80 -8.53 -1.80 32.76
C LEU A 80 -9.86 -2.24 32.17
N SER A 81 -10.17 -1.69 30.99
CA SER A 81 -11.17 -2.19 30.04
C SER A 81 -10.53 -3.09 28.98
N PRO A 82 -11.32 -3.83 28.19
CA PRO A 82 -10.80 -4.47 26.98
C PRO A 82 -10.03 -3.46 26.14
N ALA A 83 -8.78 -3.79 25.78
CA ALA A 83 -7.88 -2.84 25.14
C ALA A 83 -7.69 -3.15 23.64
N VAL A 84 -7.72 -2.12 22.82
CA VAL A 84 -7.46 -2.16 21.37
C VAL A 84 -6.35 -1.18 21.03
N SER A 85 -5.30 -1.65 20.35
CA SER A 85 -4.23 -0.79 19.87
C SER A 85 -4.42 -0.43 18.40
N ILE A 86 -4.09 0.82 18.06
CA ILE A 86 -4.06 1.33 16.68
C ILE A 86 -2.66 1.89 16.43
N ASP A 87 -1.74 0.98 16.09
CA ASP A 87 -0.35 1.29 15.85
C ASP A 87 -0.06 1.63 14.37
N GLN A 88 1.12 2.19 14.11
CA GLN A 88 1.58 2.58 12.78
C GLN A 88 2.29 1.43 12.03
N LYS A 89 2.85 0.44 12.76
CA LYS A 89 3.85 -0.50 12.22
C LYS A 89 3.29 -1.62 11.33
N SER A 90 2.01 -1.94 11.40
CA SER A 90 1.45 -3.11 10.71
C SER A 90 0.80 -2.73 9.38
N THR A 91 1.59 -2.51 8.32
CA THR A 91 1.07 -2.47 6.95
C THR A 91 0.82 -3.90 6.45
N ASN A 92 -0.39 -4.17 6.01
CA ASN A 92 -0.71 -5.47 5.42
C ASN A 92 -0.05 -5.58 4.04
N HIS A 93 0.92 -6.48 3.90
CA HIS A 93 1.64 -6.72 2.64
C HIS A 93 0.92 -7.66 1.68
N ASN A 94 -0.28 -8.13 2.02
CA ASN A 94 -1.04 -8.99 1.14
C ASN A 94 -1.51 -8.21 -0.11
N PRO A 95 -1.08 -8.58 -1.33
CA PRO A 95 -1.42 -7.87 -2.55
C PRO A 95 -2.92 -7.95 -2.92
N ARG A 96 -3.66 -8.85 -2.27
CA ARG A 96 -5.11 -8.99 -2.45
C ARG A 96 -5.92 -8.10 -1.52
N SER A 97 -5.32 -7.55 -0.47
CA SER A 97 -6.02 -6.64 0.44
C SER A 97 -6.20 -5.27 -0.20
N THR A 98 -7.40 -4.72 -0.11
CA THR A 98 -7.77 -3.37 -0.57
C THR A 98 -8.41 -2.58 0.58
N VAL A 99 -8.55 -1.27 0.40
CA VAL A 99 -9.30 -0.44 1.36
C VAL A 99 -10.68 -1.04 1.61
N GLY A 100 -11.41 -1.39 0.55
CA GLY A 100 -12.74 -1.98 0.67
C GLY A 100 -12.80 -3.30 1.44
N THR A 101 -11.74 -4.15 1.34
CA THR A 101 -11.71 -5.42 2.08
C THR A 101 -11.29 -5.25 3.54
N ILE A 102 -10.40 -4.31 3.85
CA ILE A 102 -9.98 -4.04 5.23
C ILE A 102 -11.11 -3.39 6.04
N THR A 103 -11.92 -2.55 5.40
CA THR A 103 -13.06 -1.88 6.01
C THR A 103 -14.34 -2.72 6.01
N GLU A 104 -14.28 -3.93 5.46
CA GLU A 104 -15.42 -4.83 5.24
C GLU A 104 -16.50 -4.26 4.29
N ILE A 105 -16.34 -3.04 3.79
CA ILE A 105 -17.28 -2.41 2.86
C ILE A 105 -17.48 -3.28 1.62
N TYR A 106 -16.41 -3.90 1.10
CA TYR A 106 -16.48 -4.75 -0.07
C TYR A 106 -17.36 -6.00 0.14
N ASP A 107 -17.40 -6.53 1.36
CA ASP A 107 -18.26 -7.67 1.68
C ASP A 107 -19.75 -7.30 1.63
N TYR A 108 -20.10 -6.11 2.12
CA TYR A 108 -21.45 -5.58 1.98
C TYR A 108 -21.78 -5.19 0.53
N LEU A 109 -20.83 -4.64 -0.23
CA LEU A 109 -21.02 -4.37 -1.66
C LEU A 109 -21.31 -5.65 -2.45
N ARG A 110 -20.60 -6.74 -2.18
CA ARG A 110 -20.89 -8.05 -2.80
C ARG A 110 -22.32 -8.49 -2.55
N LEU A 111 -22.79 -8.30 -1.32
CA LEU A 111 -24.17 -8.62 -0.95
C LEU A 111 -25.17 -7.70 -1.67
N LEU A 112 -24.90 -6.40 -1.71
CA LEU A 112 -25.73 -5.40 -2.39
C LEU A 112 -25.86 -5.73 -3.89
N PHE A 113 -24.74 -5.90 -4.61
CA PHE A 113 -24.74 -6.21 -6.03
C PHE A 113 -25.40 -7.55 -6.37
N SER A 114 -25.23 -8.56 -5.51
CA SER A 114 -25.85 -9.87 -5.71
C SER A 114 -27.38 -9.85 -5.54
N ARG A 115 -27.93 -8.90 -4.78
CA ARG A 115 -29.35 -8.85 -4.42
C ARG A 115 -30.14 -7.76 -5.15
N ALA A 116 -29.52 -6.63 -5.42
CA ALA A 116 -30.15 -5.46 -6.04
C ALA A 116 -29.53 -5.06 -7.39
N GLY A 117 -28.42 -5.69 -7.79
CA GLY A 117 -27.77 -5.39 -9.06
C GLY A 117 -28.52 -5.97 -10.25
N THR A 118 -28.63 -5.21 -11.32
CA THR A 118 -29.20 -5.63 -12.60
C THR A 118 -28.13 -6.28 -13.47
N PRO A 119 -28.22 -7.58 -13.78
CA PRO A 119 -27.26 -8.25 -14.63
C PRO A 119 -27.50 -7.95 -16.10
N HIS A 120 -26.41 -7.71 -16.83
CA HIS A 120 -26.39 -7.49 -18.26
C HIS A 120 -25.54 -8.55 -18.96
N CYS A 121 -25.76 -8.76 -20.24
CA CYS A 121 -24.91 -9.63 -21.04
C CYS A 121 -23.58 -8.93 -21.35
N PRO A 122 -22.42 -9.53 -21.04
CA PRO A 122 -21.12 -8.90 -21.30
C PRO A 122 -20.81 -8.72 -22.79
N GLU A 123 -21.51 -9.45 -23.71
CA GLU A 123 -21.29 -9.35 -25.14
C GLU A 123 -22.23 -8.37 -25.86
N CYS A 124 -23.50 -8.29 -25.46
CA CYS A 124 -24.50 -7.50 -26.16
C CYS A 124 -25.22 -6.48 -25.28
N ASP A 125 -24.85 -6.36 -24.02
CA ASP A 125 -25.39 -5.42 -23.03
C ASP A 125 -26.91 -5.54 -22.74
N ALA A 126 -27.56 -6.61 -23.24
CA ALA A 126 -28.97 -6.86 -22.96
C ALA A 126 -29.16 -7.21 -21.49
N VAL A 127 -30.21 -6.66 -20.88
CA VAL A 127 -30.60 -6.97 -19.50
C VAL A 127 -30.93 -8.45 -19.36
N ILE A 128 -30.43 -9.09 -18.32
CA ILE A 128 -30.70 -10.48 -17.97
C ILE A 128 -31.69 -10.51 -16.83
N GLU A 129 -32.95 -10.74 -17.15
CA GLU A 129 -34.02 -10.85 -16.19
C GLU A 129 -34.32 -12.31 -15.90
N ARG A 130 -34.53 -12.66 -14.63
CA ARG A 130 -35.12 -13.94 -14.23
C ARG A 130 -36.62 -13.74 -14.04
N GLN A 131 -37.38 -14.52 -14.75
CA GLN A 131 -38.83 -14.46 -14.61
C GLN A 131 -39.35 -15.84 -14.26
N THR A 132 -40.15 -15.90 -13.22
CA THR A 132 -40.85 -17.15 -12.87
C THR A 132 -41.92 -17.48 -13.91
N PRO A 133 -42.25 -18.78 -14.12
CA PRO A 133 -43.31 -19.14 -15.03
C PRO A 133 -44.62 -18.36 -14.81
N GLN A 134 -44.95 -18.08 -13.55
CA GLN A 134 -46.12 -17.29 -13.19
C GLN A 134 -46.04 -15.83 -13.67
N GLN A 135 -44.87 -15.19 -13.50
CA GLN A 135 -44.65 -13.81 -13.98
C GLN A 135 -44.73 -13.72 -15.49
N ILE A 136 -44.19 -14.71 -16.21
CA ILE A 136 -44.26 -14.81 -17.67
C ILE A 136 -45.72 -14.92 -18.12
N VAL A 137 -46.51 -15.79 -17.45
CA VAL A 137 -47.93 -15.97 -17.74
C VAL A 137 -48.72 -14.74 -17.44
N ASP A 138 -48.49 -14.07 -16.31
CA ASP A 138 -49.20 -12.87 -15.91
C ASP A 138 -48.90 -11.71 -16.89
N ALA A 139 -47.63 -11.53 -17.32
CA ALA A 139 -47.25 -10.54 -18.33
C ALA A 139 -47.95 -10.76 -19.69
N VAL A 140 -48.12 -12.02 -20.09
CA VAL A 140 -48.83 -12.33 -21.34
C VAL A 140 -50.32 -12.02 -21.22
N LEU A 141 -50.92 -12.29 -20.03
CA LEU A 141 -52.35 -12.04 -19.82
C LEU A 141 -52.72 -10.56 -19.66
N GLU A 142 -51.73 -9.67 -19.46
CA GLU A 142 -51.89 -8.23 -19.45
C GLU A 142 -51.95 -7.63 -20.89
N LEU A 143 -51.54 -8.43 -21.93
CA LEU A 143 -51.59 -8.00 -23.31
C LEU A 143 -53.05 -8.02 -23.82
N GLU A 144 -53.29 -7.42 -25.01
CA GLU A 144 -54.59 -7.35 -25.67
C GLU A 144 -55.22 -8.76 -25.88
N GLU A 145 -56.48 -8.91 -25.50
CA GLU A 145 -57.20 -10.16 -25.72
C GLU A 145 -57.25 -10.54 -27.20
N LYS A 146 -57.19 -11.85 -27.48
CA LYS A 146 -57.22 -12.49 -28.80
C LYS A 146 -55.94 -12.40 -29.63
N LEU A 147 -54.85 -11.80 -29.17
CA LEU A 147 -53.55 -11.93 -29.82
C LEU A 147 -53.15 -13.39 -29.90
N LYS A 148 -52.70 -13.84 -31.07
CA LYS A 148 -52.24 -15.19 -31.34
C LYS A 148 -50.74 -15.28 -31.20
N PHE A 149 -50.28 -16.26 -30.45
CA PHE A 149 -48.86 -16.50 -30.27
C PHE A 149 -48.52 -17.98 -30.19
N GLN A 150 -47.24 -18.28 -30.38
CA GLN A 150 -46.66 -19.61 -30.18
C GLN A 150 -45.76 -19.60 -28.95
N VAL A 151 -45.83 -20.68 -28.17
CA VAL A 151 -44.86 -20.95 -27.09
C VAL A 151 -43.75 -21.81 -27.68
N LEU A 152 -42.55 -21.27 -27.76
CA LEU A 152 -41.40 -21.89 -28.37
C LEU A 152 -40.39 -22.24 -27.33
N ALA A 153 -39.76 -23.40 -27.42
CA ALA A 153 -38.60 -23.81 -26.62
C ALA A 153 -37.35 -23.74 -27.48
N PRO A 154 -36.43 -22.80 -27.26
CA PRO A 154 -35.20 -22.64 -28.04
C PRO A 154 -34.12 -23.65 -27.64
N VAL A 155 -34.12 -24.83 -28.26
CA VAL A 155 -33.23 -25.95 -27.91
C VAL A 155 -31.84 -25.87 -28.56
N VAL A 156 -31.69 -25.14 -29.66
CA VAL A 156 -30.39 -24.90 -30.31
C VAL A 156 -30.29 -23.43 -30.68
N ARG A 157 -29.21 -22.77 -30.24
CA ARG A 157 -28.91 -21.37 -30.54
C ARG A 157 -27.54 -21.26 -31.21
N LYS A 158 -27.50 -20.80 -32.48
CA LYS A 158 -26.29 -20.51 -33.28
C LYS A 158 -25.23 -21.60 -33.21
N ARG A 159 -25.63 -22.90 -33.17
CA ARG A 159 -24.72 -24.04 -33.14
C ARG A 159 -24.62 -24.70 -34.52
N LYS A 160 -23.43 -25.15 -34.87
CA LYS A 160 -23.19 -25.95 -36.10
C LYS A 160 -23.56 -27.42 -35.85
N GLY A 161 -24.23 -28.04 -36.78
CA GLY A 161 -24.60 -29.45 -36.69
C GLY A 161 -25.71 -29.85 -37.66
N GLU A 162 -25.92 -31.13 -37.86
CA GLU A 162 -27.02 -31.71 -38.68
C GLU A 162 -28.26 -31.96 -37.85
N PHE A 163 -28.12 -32.10 -36.53
CA PHE A 163 -29.17 -32.25 -35.49
C PHE A 163 -30.20 -33.38 -35.75
N VAL A 164 -29.85 -34.43 -36.53
CA VAL A 164 -30.74 -35.54 -36.89
C VAL A 164 -31.23 -36.26 -35.66
N ASP A 165 -30.36 -36.58 -34.70
CA ASP A 165 -30.72 -37.27 -33.49
C ASP A 165 -31.66 -36.43 -32.62
N LEU A 166 -31.45 -35.08 -32.54
CA LEU A 166 -32.29 -34.16 -31.81
C LEU A 166 -33.72 -34.17 -32.37
N PHE A 167 -33.88 -34.14 -33.72
CA PHE A 167 -35.20 -34.21 -34.33
C PHE A 167 -35.91 -35.54 -34.06
N ALA A 168 -35.18 -36.65 -34.06
CA ALA A 168 -35.72 -37.96 -33.73
C ALA A 168 -36.17 -38.03 -32.24
N ASP A 169 -35.35 -37.52 -31.35
CA ASP A 169 -35.69 -37.45 -29.91
C ASP A 169 -36.93 -36.60 -29.64
N LEU A 170 -37.02 -35.42 -30.25
CA LEU A 170 -38.18 -34.54 -30.13
C LEU A 170 -39.45 -35.18 -30.67
N ALA A 171 -39.37 -35.88 -31.81
CA ALA A 171 -40.49 -36.63 -32.37
C ALA A 171 -40.93 -37.75 -31.44
N SER A 172 -39.97 -38.48 -30.81
CA SER A 172 -40.27 -39.54 -29.86
C SER A 172 -40.96 -39.07 -28.58
N GLN A 173 -40.69 -37.82 -28.18
CA GLN A 173 -41.31 -37.13 -27.03
C GLN A 173 -42.70 -36.58 -27.39
N GLY A 174 -43.18 -36.73 -28.63
CA GLY A 174 -44.51 -36.36 -29.03
C GLY A 174 -44.66 -34.93 -29.56
N TYR A 175 -43.56 -34.18 -29.77
CA TYR A 175 -43.63 -32.89 -30.42
C TYR A 175 -43.87 -33.06 -31.93
N SER A 176 -44.67 -32.15 -32.51
CA SER A 176 -45.09 -32.29 -33.92
C SER A 176 -44.38 -31.32 -34.85
N ARG A 177 -43.83 -30.25 -34.31
CA ARG A 177 -43.27 -29.13 -35.10
C ARG A 177 -42.06 -28.51 -34.46
N VAL A 178 -41.12 -28.11 -35.33
CA VAL A 178 -39.94 -27.30 -34.99
C VAL A 178 -39.86 -26.10 -35.90
N ARG A 179 -39.32 -25.02 -35.37
CA ARG A 179 -38.94 -23.84 -36.18
C ARG A 179 -37.41 -23.89 -36.31
N VAL A 180 -36.92 -23.90 -37.56
CA VAL A 180 -35.49 -23.90 -37.87
C VAL A 180 -35.16 -22.66 -38.68
N ASP A 181 -34.25 -21.86 -38.22
CA ASP A 181 -33.80 -20.61 -38.84
C ASP A 181 -34.99 -19.67 -39.24
N GLY A 182 -36.07 -19.68 -38.43
CA GLY A 182 -37.29 -18.89 -38.64
C GLY A 182 -38.41 -19.61 -39.38
N GLU A 183 -38.18 -20.73 -40.05
CA GLU A 183 -39.18 -21.51 -40.81
C GLU A 183 -39.70 -22.71 -40.01
N VAL A 184 -41.03 -22.97 -40.07
CA VAL A 184 -41.68 -24.05 -39.32
C VAL A 184 -41.74 -25.34 -40.15
N TYR A 185 -41.18 -26.42 -39.62
CA TYR A 185 -41.17 -27.74 -40.22
C TYR A 185 -41.95 -28.76 -39.36
N GLN A 186 -42.50 -29.81 -40.01
CA GLN A 186 -43.07 -30.93 -39.27
C GLN A 186 -41.97 -31.94 -38.92
N LEU A 187 -41.97 -32.44 -37.71
CA LEU A 187 -40.97 -33.42 -37.26
C LEU A 187 -41.14 -34.82 -37.92
N THR A 188 -42.23 -35.04 -38.64
CA THR A 188 -42.40 -36.20 -39.54
C THR A 188 -41.51 -36.10 -40.75
N GLU A 189 -41.18 -34.93 -41.21
CA GLU A 189 -40.28 -34.62 -42.34
C GLU A 189 -39.33 -33.51 -41.96
N PRO A 190 -38.32 -33.77 -41.12
CA PRO A 190 -37.39 -32.74 -40.64
C PRO A 190 -36.48 -32.23 -41.75
N PRO A 191 -36.08 -30.95 -41.73
CA PRO A 191 -35.20 -30.40 -42.75
C PRO A 191 -33.78 -31.01 -42.63
N THR A 192 -33.12 -31.21 -43.77
CA THR A 192 -31.72 -31.62 -43.81
C THR A 192 -30.81 -30.40 -43.63
N LEU A 193 -30.10 -30.36 -42.52
CA LEU A 193 -29.27 -29.22 -42.16
C LEU A 193 -27.81 -29.45 -42.57
N LYS A 194 -27.10 -28.35 -42.85
CA LYS A 194 -25.70 -28.40 -43.25
C LYS A 194 -24.78 -28.33 -42.02
N LYS A 195 -23.92 -29.32 -41.84
CA LYS A 195 -23.00 -29.48 -40.71
C LYS A 195 -22.12 -28.26 -40.40
N GLN A 196 -21.81 -27.43 -41.39
CA GLN A 196 -20.89 -26.31 -41.30
C GLN A 196 -21.58 -24.97 -41.01
N ILE A 197 -22.89 -24.91 -41.12
CA ILE A 197 -23.70 -23.69 -40.90
C ILE A 197 -24.20 -23.68 -39.46
N LYS A 198 -24.34 -22.49 -38.89
CA LYS A 198 -24.96 -22.30 -37.58
C LYS A 198 -26.48 -22.23 -37.75
N HIS A 199 -27.18 -22.99 -36.93
CA HIS A 199 -28.65 -23.07 -36.98
C HIS A 199 -29.25 -22.67 -35.63
N ASP A 200 -30.43 -22.09 -35.66
CA ASP A 200 -31.30 -21.84 -34.52
C ASP A 200 -32.51 -22.80 -34.64
N ILE A 201 -32.81 -23.58 -33.58
CA ILE A 201 -33.89 -24.57 -33.54
C ILE A 201 -34.75 -24.35 -32.32
N ASP A 202 -36.02 -24.01 -32.57
CA ASP A 202 -37.04 -23.86 -31.51
C ASP A 202 -38.11 -24.97 -31.68
N VAL A 203 -38.49 -25.57 -30.58
CA VAL A 203 -39.62 -26.50 -30.56
C VAL A 203 -40.89 -25.76 -30.36
N VAL A 204 -41.89 -25.95 -31.19
CA VAL A 204 -43.22 -25.35 -31.02
C VAL A 204 -43.99 -26.20 -30.00
N VAL A 205 -44.04 -25.69 -28.76
CA VAL A 205 -44.69 -26.39 -27.64
C VAL A 205 -46.23 -26.27 -27.73
N ASP A 206 -46.72 -25.06 -27.96
CA ASP A 206 -48.14 -24.79 -28.07
C ASP A 206 -48.42 -23.55 -28.94
N ARG A 207 -49.71 -23.42 -29.38
CA ARG A 207 -50.22 -22.25 -30.09
C ARG A 207 -51.48 -21.76 -29.37
N LEU A 208 -51.43 -20.56 -28.85
CA LEU A 208 -52.44 -20.04 -27.94
C LEU A 208 -52.94 -18.67 -28.38
N GLN A 209 -53.97 -18.21 -27.72
CA GLN A 209 -54.47 -16.83 -27.79
C GLN A 209 -54.48 -16.23 -26.39
N VAL A 210 -54.21 -14.95 -26.29
CA VAL A 210 -54.33 -14.25 -25.00
C VAL A 210 -55.80 -14.24 -24.56
N LYS A 211 -56.10 -15.07 -23.57
CA LYS A 211 -57.40 -15.19 -22.88
C LYS A 211 -57.22 -15.63 -21.45
N ALA A 212 -57.90 -14.97 -20.54
CA ALA A 212 -57.85 -15.33 -19.11
C ALA A 212 -58.32 -16.79 -18.82
N SER A 213 -59.23 -17.35 -19.64
CA SER A 213 -59.69 -18.72 -19.54
C SER A 213 -58.61 -19.77 -19.94
N GLN A 214 -57.53 -19.37 -20.56
CA GLN A 214 -56.44 -20.26 -20.96
C GLN A 214 -55.20 -20.19 -20.01
N LYS A 215 -55.32 -19.51 -18.89
CA LYS A 215 -54.18 -19.31 -17.94
C LYS A 215 -53.48 -20.60 -17.59
N GLN A 216 -54.24 -21.64 -17.20
CA GLN A 216 -53.66 -22.92 -16.81
C GLN A 216 -52.89 -23.59 -17.97
N ARG A 217 -53.50 -23.63 -19.18
CA ARG A 217 -52.84 -24.21 -20.35
C ARG A 217 -51.57 -23.45 -20.76
N LEU A 218 -51.61 -22.11 -20.64
CA LEU A 218 -50.41 -21.27 -20.87
C LEU A 218 -49.31 -21.58 -19.85
N THR A 219 -49.69 -21.71 -18.58
CA THR A 219 -48.70 -22.08 -17.53
C THR A 219 -48.03 -23.42 -17.82
N ASP A 220 -48.83 -24.46 -18.15
CA ASP A 220 -48.31 -25.80 -18.48
C ASP A 220 -47.37 -25.77 -19.71
N SER A 221 -47.74 -24.96 -20.70
CA SER A 221 -46.95 -24.79 -21.96
C SER A 221 -45.62 -24.04 -21.69
N VAL A 222 -45.65 -22.98 -20.88
CA VAL A 222 -44.49 -22.22 -20.49
C VAL A 222 -43.54 -23.09 -19.67
N GLU A 223 -44.04 -23.80 -18.65
CA GLU A 223 -43.21 -24.73 -17.86
C GLU A 223 -42.57 -25.84 -18.69
N THR A 224 -43.33 -26.36 -19.68
CA THR A 224 -42.82 -27.37 -20.61
C THR A 224 -41.70 -26.81 -21.47
N ALA A 225 -41.91 -25.61 -22.00
CA ALA A 225 -40.86 -24.95 -22.82
C ALA A 225 -39.60 -24.64 -22.02
N LEU A 226 -39.75 -24.11 -20.81
CA LEU A 226 -38.63 -23.83 -19.89
C LEU A 226 -37.84 -25.09 -19.55
N ARG A 227 -38.53 -26.20 -19.30
CA ARG A 227 -37.88 -27.49 -19.01
C ARG A 227 -37.13 -28.05 -20.25
N LEU A 228 -37.69 -27.89 -21.45
CA LEU A 228 -37.13 -28.42 -22.69
C LEU A 228 -35.89 -27.62 -23.16
N ALA A 229 -35.93 -26.30 -22.96
CA ALA A 229 -34.89 -25.39 -23.41
C ALA A 229 -34.02 -24.87 -22.26
N ASP A 230 -33.83 -25.64 -21.21
CA ASP A 230 -32.95 -25.37 -20.06
C ASP A 230 -33.18 -23.97 -19.44
N GLY A 231 -34.48 -23.64 -19.25
CA GLY A 231 -34.90 -22.37 -18.60
C GLY A 231 -35.20 -21.23 -19.55
N LEU A 232 -35.29 -21.47 -20.84
CA LEU A 232 -35.66 -20.46 -21.85
C LEU A 232 -37.03 -20.76 -22.47
N VAL A 233 -37.82 -19.72 -22.70
CA VAL A 233 -39.06 -19.78 -23.46
C VAL A 233 -39.19 -18.55 -24.33
N THR A 234 -39.55 -18.73 -25.59
CA THR A 234 -39.84 -17.62 -26.52
C THR A 234 -41.34 -17.58 -26.78
N LEU A 235 -41.94 -16.45 -26.56
CA LEU A 235 -43.32 -16.19 -26.93
C LEU A 235 -43.33 -15.40 -28.25
N ASP A 236 -43.71 -16.06 -29.31
CA ASP A 236 -43.65 -15.53 -30.68
C ASP A 236 -45.07 -15.13 -31.15
N PHE A 237 -45.27 -13.83 -31.28
CA PHE A 237 -46.55 -13.24 -31.69
C PHE A 237 -46.58 -13.12 -33.21
N ILE A 238 -47.31 -14.01 -33.87
CA ILE A 238 -47.34 -14.22 -35.33
C ILE A 238 -47.77 -12.95 -36.06
N ASP A 239 -48.79 -12.28 -35.54
CA ASP A 239 -49.38 -11.06 -36.15
C ASP A 239 -48.65 -9.75 -35.71
N ASN A 240 -47.82 -9.80 -34.65
CA ASN A 240 -47.10 -8.66 -34.07
C ASN A 240 -45.68 -9.05 -33.62
N PRO A 241 -44.74 -9.17 -34.56
CA PRO A 241 -43.37 -9.61 -34.24
C PRO A 241 -42.65 -8.74 -33.20
N GLU A 242 -43.03 -7.46 -33.05
CA GLU A 242 -42.46 -6.53 -32.06
C GLU A 242 -42.77 -6.96 -30.62
N LEU A 243 -43.81 -7.75 -30.37
CA LEU A 243 -44.17 -8.30 -29.07
C LEU A 243 -43.47 -9.64 -28.80
N THR A 244 -42.72 -10.18 -29.76
CA THR A 244 -42.02 -11.44 -29.60
C THR A 244 -40.88 -11.24 -28.60
N HIS A 245 -40.93 -11.98 -27.49
CA HIS A 245 -39.95 -11.87 -26.42
C HIS A 245 -39.50 -13.24 -25.92
N THR A 246 -38.20 -13.35 -25.62
CA THR A 246 -37.62 -14.54 -24.98
C THR A 246 -37.47 -14.29 -23.50
N TYR A 247 -38.11 -15.10 -22.68
CA TYR A 247 -38.06 -15.07 -21.25
C TYR A 247 -37.11 -16.15 -20.74
N SER A 248 -36.54 -15.92 -19.56
CA SER A 248 -35.60 -16.86 -18.93
C SER A 248 -35.93 -17.08 -17.47
N GLU A 249 -36.04 -18.33 -17.06
CA GLU A 249 -36.11 -18.73 -15.67
C GLU A 249 -34.73 -18.74 -14.99
N LYS A 250 -33.69 -19.00 -15.77
CA LYS A 250 -32.28 -18.93 -15.37
C LYS A 250 -31.67 -17.63 -15.91
N ALA A 251 -30.54 -17.22 -15.30
CA ALA A 251 -29.76 -16.06 -15.82
C ALA A 251 -29.17 -16.42 -17.19
N ALA A 252 -29.87 -16.13 -18.26
CA ALA A 252 -29.43 -16.40 -19.64
C ALA A 252 -29.63 -15.15 -20.51
N CYS A 253 -28.71 -14.96 -21.46
CA CYS A 253 -28.83 -13.85 -22.40
C CYS A 253 -29.99 -14.11 -23.37
N PRO A 254 -30.93 -13.14 -23.55
CA PRO A 254 -32.02 -13.30 -24.51
C PRO A 254 -31.52 -13.48 -25.96
N ASN A 255 -30.33 -13.01 -26.28
CA ASN A 255 -29.69 -13.14 -27.60
C ASN A 255 -28.87 -14.43 -27.77
N GLY A 256 -28.89 -15.34 -26.79
CA GLY A 256 -28.26 -16.65 -26.86
C GLY A 256 -26.75 -16.67 -26.66
N HIS A 257 -26.14 -15.63 -26.10
CA HIS A 257 -24.74 -15.64 -25.69
C HIS A 257 -24.54 -16.55 -24.48
N ALA A 258 -23.49 -17.35 -24.49
CA ALA A 258 -23.19 -18.25 -23.37
C ALA A 258 -22.68 -17.46 -22.18
N LEU A 259 -23.32 -17.65 -21.02
CA LEU A 259 -22.86 -17.12 -19.73
C LEU A 259 -22.20 -18.22 -18.95
N THR A 260 -21.06 -17.91 -18.33
CA THR A 260 -20.30 -18.88 -17.51
C THR A 260 -20.76 -18.88 -16.03
N ILE A 261 -21.63 -17.94 -15.65
CA ILE A 261 -22.16 -17.81 -14.28
C ILE A 261 -23.65 -18.09 -14.30
N GLU A 262 -24.05 -19.16 -13.65
CA GLU A 262 -25.45 -19.57 -13.53
C GLU A 262 -26.19 -18.79 -12.44
N GLU A 263 -25.50 -18.38 -11.37
CA GLU A 263 -26.07 -17.66 -10.24
C GLU A 263 -25.17 -16.53 -9.74
N TYR A 264 -25.75 -15.35 -9.57
CA TYR A 264 -25.07 -14.16 -9.03
C TYR A 264 -25.07 -14.15 -7.50
N GLU A 265 -24.44 -15.16 -6.87
CA GLU A 265 -24.27 -15.20 -5.42
C GLU A 265 -23.19 -14.23 -4.94
N PRO A 266 -23.19 -13.80 -3.65
CA PRO A 266 -22.17 -12.88 -3.11
C PRO A 266 -20.72 -13.39 -3.30
N ARG A 267 -20.50 -14.71 -3.33
CA ARG A 267 -19.17 -15.30 -3.58
C ARG A 267 -18.66 -15.06 -5.01
N ALA A 268 -19.59 -14.92 -5.98
CA ALA A 268 -19.23 -14.63 -7.37
C ALA A 268 -18.66 -13.21 -7.55
N PHE A 269 -18.99 -12.28 -6.68
CA PHE A 269 -18.47 -10.92 -6.67
C PHE A 269 -17.13 -10.78 -5.93
N SER A 270 -16.55 -11.88 -5.46
CA SER A 270 -15.27 -11.88 -4.77
C SER A 270 -14.11 -12.11 -5.74
N PHE A 271 -13.17 -11.17 -5.80
CA PHE A 271 -11.92 -11.37 -6.55
C PHE A 271 -10.93 -12.32 -5.85
N ASN A 272 -11.23 -12.74 -4.61
CA ASN A 272 -10.46 -13.75 -3.88
C ASN A 272 -11.01 -15.18 -4.06
N ALA A 273 -12.15 -15.32 -4.72
CA ALA A 273 -12.78 -16.61 -4.99
C ALA A 273 -12.65 -16.96 -6.49
N PRO A 274 -12.36 -18.22 -6.85
CA PRO A 274 -12.20 -18.65 -8.25
C PRO A 274 -13.43 -18.39 -9.14
N PHE A 275 -14.61 -18.31 -8.54
CA PHE A 275 -15.87 -18.07 -9.25
C PHE A 275 -15.96 -16.67 -9.83
N GLY A 276 -15.44 -15.65 -9.13
CA GLY A 276 -15.51 -14.24 -9.53
C GLY A 276 -14.20 -13.66 -10.04
N SER A 277 -13.06 -14.24 -9.65
CA SER A 277 -11.75 -13.71 -9.99
C SER A 277 -11.46 -13.82 -11.50
N CYS A 278 -10.76 -12.83 -12.04
CA CYS A 278 -10.21 -12.89 -13.39
C CYS A 278 -9.26 -14.09 -13.51
N PRO A 279 -9.47 -15.02 -14.46
CA PRO A 279 -8.68 -16.24 -14.57
C PRO A 279 -7.24 -16.01 -15.04
N VAL A 280 -6.93 -14.82 -15.59
CA VAL A 280 -5.59 -14.48 -16.09
C VAL A 280 -4.68 -13.94 -14.99
N CYS A 281 -5.22 -13.19 -14.02
CA CYS A 281 -4.45 -12.61 -12.92
C CYS A 281 -4.84 -13.15 -11.54
N ASP A 282 -5.69 -14.17 -11.47
CA ASP A 282 -6.20 -14.77 -10.24
C ASP A 282 -6.70 -13.75 -9.21
N GLY A 283 -7.37 -12.71 -9.69
CA GLY A 283 -7.92 -11.65 -8.85
C GLY A 283 -6.90 -10.62 -8.35
N LEU A 284 -5.66 -10.64 -8.82
CA LEU A 284 -4.66 -9.63 -8.45
C LEU A 284 -4.87 -8.28 -9.13
N GLY A 285 -5.51 -8.26 -10.31
CA GLY A 285 -5.71 -7.05 -11.12
C GLY A 285 -4.46 -6.60 -11.86
N THR A 286 -3.29 -7.13 -11.50
CA THR A 286 -2.00 -6.78 -12.09
C THR A 286 -1.24 -8.03 -12.47
N ARG A 287 -0.32 -7.88 -13.43
CA ARG A 287 0.67 -8.89 -13.80
C ARG A 287 2.06 -8.30 -13.68
N LEU A 288 3.03 -9.17 -13.46
CA LEU A 288 4.43 -8.80 -13.61
C LEU A 288 4.79 -8.96 -15.09
N GLU A 289 5.22 -7.89 -15.71
CA GLU A 289 5.76 -7.91 -17.08
C GLU A 289 7.21 -7.44 -17.06
N VAL A 290 8.01 -8.03 -17.91
CA VAL A 290 9.39 -7.61 -18.10
C VAL A 290 9.39 -6.24 -18.77
N ASP A 291 10.10 -5.30 -18.20
CA ASP A 291 10.22 -3.95 -18.72
C ASP A 291 11.45 -3.82 -19.62
N VAL A 292 11.21 -3.47 -20.88
CA VAL A 292 12.29 -3.32 -21.87
C VAL A 292 13.26 -2.21 -21.50
N ASP A 293 12.77 -1.10 -20.92
CA ASP A 293 13.63 0.02 -20.50
C ASP A 293 14.53 -0.35 -19.31
N LEU A 294 14.07 -1.30 -18.47
CA LEU A 294 14.89 -1.86 -17.40
C LEU A 294 15.87 -2.92 -17.88
N LEU A 295 15.53 -3.64 -18.96
CA LEU A 295 16.45 -4.57 -19.62
C LEU A 295 17.55 -3.86 -20.37
N ILE A 296 17.21 -2.79 -21.09
CA ILE A 296 18.09 -1.99 -21.96
C ILE A 296 18.03 -0.53 -21.46
N PRO A 297 18.68 -0.21 -20.36
CA PRO A 297 18.62 1.14 -19.79
C PRO A 297 19.37 2.20 -20.60
N ASP A 298 20.25 1.77 -21.47
CA ASP A 298 20.98 2.62 -22.40
C ASP A 298 20.76 2.10 -23.82
N PRO A 299 19.83 2.70 -24.58
CA PRO A 299 19.57 2.31 -25.97
C PRO A 299 20.74 2.54 -26.91
N ASP A 300 21.68 3.43 -26.56
CA ASP A 300 22.86 3.74 -27.35
C ASP A 300 24.03 2.80 -27.04
N ALA A 301 23.87 1.88 -26.09
CA ALA A 301 24.83 0.82 -25.84
C ALA A 301 24.86 -0.19 -27.00
N PRO A 302 26.05 -0.79 -27.30
CA PRO A 302 26.18 -1.87 -28.29
C PRO A 302 25.23 -3.03 -27.96
N ALA A 303 24.59 -3.61 -28.99
CA ALA A 303 23.63 -4.69 -28.81
C ALA A 303 24.19 -5.87 -28.00
N VAL A 304 25.48 -6.14 -28.12
CA VAL A 304 26.20 -7.21 -27.42
C VAL A 304 26.31 -6.97 -25.91
N ASP A 305 26.26 -5.71 -25.45
CA ASP A 305 26.44 -5.32 -24.05
C ASP A 305 25.16 -4.66 -23.46
N ALA A 306 24.13 -4.44 -24.27
CA ALA A 306 22.96 -3.66 -23.88
C ALA A 306 22.04 -4.38 -22.86
N ILE A 307 21.97 -5.73 -22.92
CA ILE A 307 21.04 -6.50 -22.07
C ILE A 307 21.64 -6.72 -20.69
N GLN A 308 21.13 -6.01 -19.70
CA GLN A 308 21.68 -6.00 -18.35
C GLN A 308 21.71 -7.36 -17.62
N PRO A 309 20.66 -8.17 -17.62
CA PRO A 309 20.70 -9.50 -17.00
C PRO A 309 21.80 -10.40 -17.57
N TRP A 310 22.15 -10.22 -18.82
CA TRP A 310 23.21 -10.99 -19.47
C TRP A 310 24.60 -10.47 -19.13
N HIS A 311 24.76 -9.16 -19.10
CA HIS A 311 26.04 -8.52 -18.79
C HIS A 311 26.49 -8.79 -17.34
N SER A 312 25.56 -8.79 -16.39
CA SER A 312 25.84 -9.07 -14.97
C SER A 312 25.90 -10.56 -14.62
N SER A 313 25.68 -11.44 -15.58
CA SER A 313 25.71 -12.90 -15.39
C SER A 313 27.15 -13.43 -15.31
N PRO A 314 27.43 -14.46 -14.47
CA PRO A 314 28.69 -15.23 -14.53
C PRO A 314 28.97 -15.85 -15.91
N ASN A 315 27.95 -16.02 -16.73
CA ASN A 315 28.02 -16.54 -18.09
C ASN A 315 27.99 -15.44 -19.17
N SER A 316 28.36 -14.21 -18.86
CA SER A 316 28.30 -13.06 -19.81
C SER A 316 28.94 -13.36 -21.17
N ARG A 317 30.07 -14.07 -21.19
CA ARG A 317 30.74 -14.51 -22.43
C ARG A 317 29.87 -15.40 -23.33
N TYR A 318 28.99 -16.19 -22.76
CA TYR A 318 28.05 -17.01 -23.54
C TYR A 318 27.00 -16.11 -24.21
N PHE A 319 26.46 -15.15 -23.50
CA PHE A 319 25.47 -14.22 -24.04
C PHE A 319 26.04 -13.32 -25.13
N VAL A 320 27.30 -12.86 -24.97
CA VAL A 320 28.03 -12.16 -26.04
C VAL A 320 28.04 -13.00 -27.34
N LYS A 321 28.39 -14.29 -27.24
CA LYS A 321 28.40 -15.20 -28.40
C LYS A 321 27.02 -15.51 -28.97
N LEU A 322 26.00 -15.49 -28.13
CA LEU A 322 24.61 -15.66 -28.53
C LEU A 322 24.14 -14.45 -29.38
N VAL A 323 24.45 -13.23 -28.92
CA VAL A 323 24.13 -11.98 -29.67
C VAL A 323 24.97 -11.88 -30.95
N GLU A 324 26.25 -12.25 -30.92
CA GLU A 324 27.07 -12.32 -32.14
C GLU A 324 26.49 -13.30 -33.19
N GLY A 325 25.95 -14.45 -32.71
CA GLY A 325 25.26 -15.42 -33.56
C GLY A 325 24.00 -14.83 -34.17
N LEU A 326 23.15 -14.16 -33.37
CA LEU A 326 21.95 -13.46 -33.86
C LEU A 326 22.33 -12.39 -34.90
N ALA A 327 23.30 -11.56 -34.57
CA ALA A 327 23.78 -10.49 -35.44
C ALA A 327 24.24 -10.99 -36.80
N LYS A 328 24.96 -12.13 -36.82
CA LYS A 328 25.37 -12.76 -38.06
C LYS A 328 24.17 -13.29 -38.88
N THR A 329 23.18 -13.86 -38.21
CA THR A 329 22.00 -14.42 -38.88
C THR A 329 21.09 -13.35 -39.43
N MET A 330 20.94 -12.22 -38.70
CA MET A 330 20.08 -11.09 -39.07
C MET A 330 20.81 -9.94 -39.80
N GLY A 331 22.13 -10.08 -40.06
CA GLY A 331 22.89 -9.17 -40.91
C GLY A 331 23.17 -7.79 -40.26
N PHE A 332 23.49 -7.72 -38.96
CA PHE A 332 23.90 -6.50 -38.29
C PHE A 332 25.24 -6.66 -37.56
N ASP A 333 25.93 -5.55 -37.24
CA ASP A 333 27.15 -5.59 -36.42
C ASP A 333 26.76 -5.69 -34.94
N PRO A 334 27.25 -6.67 -34.17
CA PRO A 334 26.97 -6.78 -32.71
C PRO A 334 27.29 -5.52 -31.89
N LYS A 335 28.16 -4.66 -32.43
CA LYS A 335 28.54 -3.36 -31.83
C LYS A 335 27.60 -2.20 -32.16
N THR A 336 26.65 -2.41 -33.09
CA THR A 336 25.64 -1.39 -33.40
C THR A 336 24.81 -1.05 -32.15
N PRO A 337 24.60 0.21 -31.83
CA PRO A 337 23.67 0.63 -30.78
C PRO A 337 22.28 0.06 -30.98
N VAL A 338 21.61 -0.32 -29.90
CA VAL A 338 20.24 -0.88 -29.99
C VAL A 338 19.25 0.13 -30.59
N SER A 339 19.48 1.43 -30.37
CA SER A 339 18.70 2.52 -30.98
C SER A 339 18.77 2.56 -32.49
N GLU A 340 19.90 2.11 -33.10
CA GLU A 340 20.13 2.11 -34.53
C GLU A 340 19.71 0.80 -35.23
N LEU A 341 19.35 -0.26 -34.49
CA LEU A 341 18.86 -1.50 -35.04
C LEU A 341 17.49 -1.30 -35.70
N THR A 342 17.23 -2.05 -36.79
CA THR A 342 15.89 -2.09 -37.35
C THR A 342 14.88 -2.66 -36.33
N LYS A 343 13.61 -2.36 -36.53
CA LYS A 343 12.55 -2.87 -35.65
C LYS A 343 12.61 -4.39 -35.52
N GLU A 344 12.80 -5.11 -36.64
CA GLU A 344 12.86 -6.59 -36.66
C GLU A 344 14.09 -7.12 -35.91
N GLN A 345 15.25 -6.49 -36.06
CA GLN A 345 16.48 -6.87 -35.34
C GLN A 345 16.35 -6.61 -33.84
N ARG A 346 15.78 -5.47 -33.48
CA ARG A 346 15.54 -5.11 -32.06
C ARG A 346 14.49 -6.01 -31.44
N ASP A 347 13.39 -6.28 -32.15
CA ASP A 347 12.31 -7.17 -31.65
C ASP A 347 12.84 -8.60 -31.48
N ALA A 348 13.68 -9.10 -32.39
CA ALA A 348 14.34 -10.39 -32.23
C ALA A 348 15.26 -10.43 -31.00
N LEU A 349 16.03 -9.38 -30.75
CA LEU A 349 16.90 -9.27 -29.56
C LEU A 349 16.10 -9.32 -28.25
N ILE A 350 14.95 -8.63 -28.22
CA ILE A 350 14.12 -8.45 -27.02
C ILE A 350 13.17 -9.63 -26.82
N TYR A 351 12.37 -9.97 -27.81
CA TYR A 351 11.27 -10.96 -27.72
C TYR A 351 11.68 -12.36 -28.20
N GLY A 352 12.82 -12.47 -28.89
CA GLY A 352 13.24 -13.72 -29.47
C GLY A 352 12.78 -13.90 -30.93
N THR A 353 13.24 -15.00 -31.53
CA THR A 353 12.90 -15.39 -32.89
C THR A 353 13.00 -16.89 -33.05
N ASP A 354 12.16 -17.46 -33.94
CA ASP A 354 12.20 -18.88 -34.31
C ASP A 354 13.37 -19.22 -35.21
N ILE A 355 14.11 -18.22 -35.67
CA ILE A 355 15.29 -18.43 -36.53
C ILE A 355 16.39 -19.09 -35.71
N GLU A 356 16.92 -20.24 -36.21
CA GLU A 356 18.05 -20.91 -35.57
C GLU A 356 19.33 -20.08 -35.63
N VAL A 357 19.89 -19.83 -34.45
CA VAL A 357 21.15 -19.10 -34.30
C VAL A 357 22.28 -20.10 -34.00
N ASN A 358 23.36 -20.00 -34.77
CA ASN A 358 24.55 -20.82 -34.57
C ASN A 358 25.46 -20.18 -33.51
N VAL A 359 25.62 -20.85 -32.37
CA VAL A 359 26.43 -20.38 -31.25
C VAL A 359 27.72 -21.20 -31.15
N ARG A 360 28.85 -20.51 -31.23
CA ARG A 360 30.19 -21.09 -31.06
C ARG A 360 30.88 -20.50 -29.86
N TYR A 361 31.11 -21.29 -28.80
CA TYR A 361 31.84 -20.84 -27.65
C TYR A 361 32.80 -21.89 -27.06
N LYS A 362 33.83 -21.42 -26.35
CA LYS A 362 34.73 -22.31 -25.60
C LYS A 362 34.21 -22.36 -24.16
N ASN A 363 33.94 -23.55 -23.65
CA ASN A 363 33.49 -23.74 -22.28
C ASN A 363 34.66 -23.48 -21.28
N ARG A 364 34.35 -23.54 -20.00
CA ARG A 364 35.33 -23.33 -18.88
C ARG A 364 36.56 -24.25 -18.97
N TYR A 365 36.47 -25.39 -19.67
CA TYR A 365 37.53 -26.37 -19.83
C TYR A 365 38.24 -26.26 -21.20
N GLY A 366 38.02 -25.17 -21.92
CA GLY A 366 38.66 -24.89 -23.22
C GLY A 366 38.11 -25.70 -24.41
N ARG A 367 37.07 -26.55 -24.22
CA ARG A 367 36.46 -27.32 -25.29
C ARG A 367 35.53 -26.44 -26.12
N GLN A 368 35.70 -26.47 -27.44
CA GLN A 368 34.84 -25.75 -28.38
C GLN A 368 33.49 -26.48 -28.50
N ARG A 369 32.40 -25.77 -28.32
CA ARG A 369 31.03 -26.23 -28.54
C ARG A 369 30.39 -25.40 -29.64
N ASN A 370 29.67 -26.12 -30.52
CA ASN A 370 28.90 -25.53 -31.59
C ASN A 370 27.48 -26.12 -31.55
N TRP A 371 26.45 -25.32 -31.52
CA TRP A 371 25.09 -25.80 -31.47
C TRP A 371 24.16 -24.77 -32.12
N ASN A 372 23.05 -25.22 -32.66
CA ASN A 372 21.99 -24.41 -33.20
C ASN A 372 20.82 -24.44 -32.23
N ALA A 373 20.24 -23.31 -31.97
CA ALA A 373 19.04 -23.16 -31.13
C ALA A 373 18.23 -21.95 -31.57
N PRO A 374 16.91 -21.95 -31.40
CA PRO A 374 16.10 -20.75 -31.52
C PRO A 374 16.57 -19.72 -30.49
N PHE A 375 16.51 -18.45 -30.86
CA PHE A 375 16.90 -17.39 -29.97
C PHE A 375 15.73 -16.91 -29.09
N GLU A 376 15.74 -17.27 -27.81
CA GLU A 376 14.63 -17.02 -26.90
C GLU A 376 14.37 -15.52 -26.56
N GLY A 377 15.30 -14.63 -26.92
CA GLY A 377 15.20 -13.21 -26.55
C GLY A 377 15.51 -12.90 -25.08
N ALA A 378 15.64 -11.64 -24.79
CA ALA A 378 15.93 -11.17 -23.42
C ALA A 378 14.75 -11.38 -22.46
N ILE A 379 13.53 -11.17 -22.94
CA ILE A 379 12.30 -11.37 -22.16
C ILE A 379 12.10 -12.84 -21.85
N GLY A 380 12.11 -13.72 -22.88
CA GLY A 380 11.93 -15.16 -22.68
C GLY A 380 12.96 -15.76 -21.72
N PHE A 381 14.22 -15.29 -21.84
CA PHE A 381 15.26 -15.68 -20.89
C PHE A 381 14.92 -15.30 -19.45
N LEU A 382 14.45 -14.05 -19.22
CA LEU A 382 14.14 -13.57 -17.87
C LEU A 382 12.93 -14.28 -17.26
N GLU A 383 11.86 -14.47 -18.05
CA GLU A 383 10.65 -15.18 -17.63
C GLU A 383 10.97 -16.60 -17.22
N ARG A 384 11.69 -17.35 -18.06
CA ARG A 384 12.15 -18.70 -17.74
C ARG A 384 13.04 -18.74 -16.50
N LYS A 385 13.90 -17.71 -16.29
CA LYS A 385 14.74 -17.63 -15.09
C LYS A 385 13.94 -17.30 -13.84
N LEU A 386 12.89 -16.50 -13.94
CA LEU A 386 11.96 -16.22 -12.84
C LEU A 386 11.20 -17.48 -12.40
N GLU A 387 10.74 -18.28 -13.38
CA GLU A 387 10.07 -19.56 -13.09
C GLU A 387 11.01 -20.58 -12.43
N GLN A 388 12.28 -20.59 -12.82
CA GLN A 388 13.30 -21.52 -12.33
C GLN A 388 14.04 -21.05 -11.07
N ALA A 389 13.66 -19.90 -10.49
CA ALA A 389 14.37 -19.36 -9.34
C ALA A 389 13.96 -20.06 -8.04
N ASP A 390 14.92 -20.78 -7.43
CA ASP A 390 14.70 -21.57 -6.21
C ASP A 390 14.85 -20.75 -4.90
N SER A 391 15.40 -19.54 -4.96
CA SER A 391 15.61 -18.70 -3.79
C SER A 391 15.03 -17.30 -3.95
N ASP A 392 14.52 -16.73 -2.85
CA ASP A 392 13.97 -15.38 -2.82
C ASP A 392 15.00 -14.33 -3.26
N SER A 393 16.27 -14.50 -2.89
CA SER A 393 17.35 -13.60 -3.33
C SER A 393 17.61 -13.63 -4.83
N GLN A 394 17.38 -14.77 -5.50
CA GLN A 394 17.46 -14.87 -6.96
C GLN A 394 16.22 -14.23 -7.59
N LYS A 395 15.03 -14.49 -7.05
CA LYS A 395 13.79 -13.85 -7.50
C LYS A 395 13.89 -12.33 -7.41
N ASP A 396 14.33 -11.80 -6.28
CA ASP A 396 14.47 -10.35 -6.06
C ASP A 396 15.42 -9.70 -7.10
N ARG A 397 16.52 -10.38 -7.45
CA ARG A 397 17.45 -9.88 -8.49
C ARG A 397 16.85 -9.86 -9.89
N LEU A 398 15.93 -10.76 -10.18
CA LEU A 398 15.28 -10.83 -11.49
C LEU A 398 14.06 -9.90 -11.54
N LEU A 399 13.32 -9.78 -10.44
CA LEU A 399 12.17 -8.90 -10.32
C LEU A 399 12.52 -7.41 -10.51
N GLN A 400 13.78 -7.01 -10.31
CA GLN A 400 14.22 -5.64 -10.59
C GLN A 400 14.09 -5.23 -12.08
N TYR A 401 13.95 -6.19 -13.00
CA TYR A 401 13.73 -5.96 -14.43
C TYR A 401 12.26 -6.06 -14.84
N THR A 402 11.36 -6.17 -13.87
CA THR A 402 9.93 -6.30 -14.11
C THR A 402 9.18 -5.10 -13.53
N ARG A 403 8.03 -4.81 -14.10
CA ARG A 403 7.06 -3.87 -13.52
C ARG A 403 5.70 -4.53 -13.37
N ARG A 404 4.93 -4.04 -12.43
CA ARG A 404 3.53 -4.42 -12.31
C ARG A 404 2.70 -3.57 -13.27
N VAL A 405 2.01 -4.22 -14.19
CA VAL A 405 1.07 -3.60 -15.13
C VAL A 405 -0.34 -4.07 -14.85
N ALA A 406 -1.33 -3.28 -15.22
CA ALA A 406 -2.72 -3.71 -15.15
C ALA A 406 -2.91 -4.97 -16.00
N CYS A 407 -3.66 -5.94 -15.50
CA CYS A 407 -3.98 -7.15 -16.26
C CYS A 407 -4.77 -6.79 -17.52
N ASN A 408 -4.31 -7.19 -18.69
CA ASN A 408 -4.95 -6.89 -19.97
C ASN A 408 -6.32 -7.56 -20.16
N ALA A 409 -6.60 -8.66 -19.46
CA ALA A 409 -7.88 -9.35 -19.54
C ALA A 409 -8.98 -8.67 -18.72
N CYS A 410 -8.65 -8.12 -17.53
CA CYS A 410 -9.63 -7.45 -16.68
C CYS A 410 -9.38 -5.94 -16.54
N ASN A 411 -8.39 -5.37 -17.20
CA ASN A 411 -8.02 -3.95 -17.11
C ASN A 411 -7.88 -3.45 -15.66
N GLY A 412 -7.36 -4.30 -14.77
CA GLY A 412 -7.15 -3.96 -13.36
C GLY A 412 -8.35 -4.22 -12.44
N THR A 413 -9.54 -4.53 -12.95
CA THR A 413 -10.77 -4.70 -12.16
C THR A 413 -10.80 -5.95 -11.29
N ARG A 414 -9.89 -6.92 -11.50
CA ARG A 414 -9.73 -8.18 -10.74
C ARG A 414 -10.82 -9.22 -10.96
N LEU A 415 -11.95 -8.85 -11.59
CA LEU A 415 -13.15 -9.69 -11.75
C LEU A 415 -13.35 -10.15 -13.19
N ARG A 416 -14.20 -11.16 -13.34
CA ARG A 416 -14.65 -11.65 -14.64
C ARG A 416 -15.59 -10.67 -15.32
N PRO A 417 -15.67 -10.66 -16.68
CA PRO A 417 -16.55 -9.77 -17.42
C PRO A 417 -18.03 -9.90 -17.04
N GLU A 418 -18.51 -11.11 -16.77
CA GLU A 418 -19.90 -11.39 -16.41
C GLU A 418 -20.29 -10.73 -15.08
N ILE A 419 -19.35 -10.67 -14.12
CA ILE A 419 -19.58 -9.98 -12.84
C ILE A 419 -19.55 -8.46 -13.02
N LEU A 420 -18.69 -7.97 -13.91
CA LEU A 420 -18.62 -6.54 -14.23
C LEU A 420 -19.83 -6.06 -15.00
N ALA A 421 -20.56 -6.97 -15.63
CA ALA A 421 -21.81 -6.66 -16.33
C ALA A 421 -23.02 -6.53 -15.36
N VAL A 422 -22.86 -6.84 -14.06
CA VAL A 422 -23.88 -6.56 -13.05
C VAL A 422 -23.72 -5.11 -12.58
N ARG A 423 -24.77 -4.30 -12.69
CA ARG A 423 -24.74 -2.86 -12.44
C ARG A 423 -25.79 -2.42 -11.44
N LEU A 424 -25.49 -1.33 -10.75
CA LEU A 424 -26.44 -0.53 -9.97
C LEU A 424 -26.52 0.86 -10.61
N GLU A 425 -27.70 1.44 -10.63
CA GLU A 425 -27.96 2.76 -11.17
C GLU A 425 -28.05 3.81 -10.06
N SER A 426 -27.45 4.96 -10.29
CA SER A 426 -27.50 6.12 -9.41
C SER A 426 -27.87 7.37 -10.22
N THR A 427 -28.72 8.22 -9.68
CA THR A 427 -29.10 9.50 -10.34
C THR A 427 -27.91 10.46 -10.44
N ALA A 428 -26.92 10.37 -9.54
CA ALA A 428 -25.75 11.26 -9.52
C ALA A 428 -24.63 10.79 -10.45
N HIS A 429 -24.41 9.49 -10.60
CA HIS A 429 -23.23 8.94 -11.25
C HIS A 429 -23.52 7.90 -12.35
N GLY A 430 -24.78 7.68 -12.69
CA GLY A 430 -25.23 6.68 -13.67
C GLY A 430 -24.96 5.25 -13.23
N GLU A 431 -24.93 4.33 -14.18
CA GLU A 431 -24.69 2.93 -13.89
C GLU A 431 -23.23 2.61 -13.55
N LYS A 432 -23.02 1.80 -12.52
CA LYS A 432 -21.70 1.29 -12.12
C LYS A 432 -21.73 -0.19 -11.78
N SER A 433 -20.70 -0.91 -12.23
CA SER A 433 -20.38 -2.24 -11.69
C SER A 433 -19.75 -2.12 -10.30
N ILE A 434 -19.63 -3.25 -9.60
CA ILE A 434 -18.94 -3.29 -8.30
C ILE A 434 -17.49 -2.76 -8.39
N ALA A 435 -16.78 -3.06 -9.47
CA ALA A 435 -15.43 -2.53 -9.71
C ALA A 435 -15.47 -1.04 -10.04
N GLY A 436 -16.44 -0.61 -10.85
CA GLY A 436 -16.63 0.81 -11.18
C GLY A 436 -16.96 1.66 -9.95
N LEU A 437 -17.79 1.15 -9.05
CA LEU A 437 -18.08 1.79 -7.76
C LEU A 437 -16.84 1.81 -6.85
N SER A 438 -16.11 0.70 -6.78
CA SER A 438 -14.90 0.59 -5.93
C SER A 438 -13.77 1.50 -6.41
N ALA A 439 -13.74 1.87 -7.67
CA ALA A 439 -12.78 2.80 -8.26
C ALA A 439 -13.13 4.29 -8.03
N LEU A 440 -14.33 4.59 -7.56
CA LEU A 440 -14.68 5.95 -7.14
C LEU A 440 -13.95 6.32 -5.85
N SER A 441 -13.69 7.61 -5.66
CA SER A 441 -13.27 8.10 -4.33
C SER A 441 -14.36 7.78 -3.29
N ILE A 442 -13.95 7.62 -2.03
CA ILE A 442 -14.89 7.33 -0.91
C ILE A 442 -16.03 8.34 -0.88
N GLU A 443 -15.74 9.62 -1.13
CA GLU A 443 -16.74 10.68 -1.21
C GLU A 443 -17.75 10.42 -2.32
N ARG A 444 -17.30 10.18 -3.56
CA ARG A 444 -18.17 9.87 -4.69
C ARG A 444 -18.88 8.52 -4.55
N ALA A 445 -18.26 7.55 -3.91
CA ALA A 445 -18.90 6.27 -3.61
C ALA A 445 -20.05 6.45 -2.63
N ALA A 446 -19.92 7.35 -1.63
CA ALA A 446 -21.00 7.72 -0.73
C ALA A 446 -22.15 8.43 -1.49
N GLU A 447 -21.82 9.42 -2.32
CA GLU A 447 -22.81 10.12 -3.16
C GLU A 447 -23.56 9.16 -4.11
N PHE A 448 -22.86 8.20 -4.70
CA PHE A 448 -23.44 7.17 -5.54
C PHE A 448 -24.48 6.35 -4.77
N LEU A 449 -24.12 5.89 -3.57
CA LEU A 449 -24.99 5.05 -2.73
C LEU A 449 -26.17 5.83 -2.12
N ASP A 450 -25.99 7.12 -1.84
CA ASP A 450 -27.06 8.00 -1.35
C ASP A 450 -28.10 8.31 -2.45
N SER A 451 -27.72 8.20 -3.71
CA SER A 451 -28.55 8.52 -4.88
C SER A 451 -28.93 7.28 -5.72
N LEU A 452 -28.90 6.08 -5.12
CA LEU A 452 -29.28 4.84 -5.79
C LEU A 452 -30.74 4.85 -6.25
N VAL A 453 -30.97 4.31 -7.44
CA VAL A 453 -32.31 4.04 -7.97
C VAL A 453 -32.64 2.58 -7.70
N LEU A 454 -33.54 2.34 -6.76
CA LEU A 454 -33.97 1.00 -6.38
C LEU A 454 -35.47 0.87 -6.53
N GLY A 455 -35.97 -0.28 -6.96
CA GLY A 455 -37.36 -0.62 -6.90
C GLY A 455 -37.78 -0.91 -5.43
N HIS A 456 -39.08 -0.90 -5.19
CA HIS A 456 -39.62 -1.12 -3.84
C HIS A 456 -39.14 -2.43 -3.17
N ARG A 457 -38.98 -3.49 -3.96
CA ARG A 457 -38.48 -4.78 -3.49
C ARG A 457 -37.00 -4.70 -3.10
N GLU A 458 -36.21 -4.05 -3.95
CA GLU A 458 -34.77 -3.86 -3.77
C GLU A 458 -34.49 -2.96 -2.57
N GLU A 459 -35.31 -1.94 -2.32
CA GLU A 459 -35.21 -1.08 -1.13
C GLU A 459 -35.38 -1.88 0.17
N ILE A 460 -36.34 -2.80 0.22
CA ILE A 460 -36.57 -3.65 1.41
C ILE A 460 -35.36 -4.58 1.64
N ILE A 461 -34.83 -5.18 0.56
CA ILE A 461 -33.73 -6.13 0.63
C ILE A 461 -32.40 -5.44 0.96
N ALA A 462 -32.12 -4.31 0.31
CA ALA A 462 -30.85 -3.62 0.38
C ALA A 462 -30.75 -2.64 1.56
N GLY A 463 -31.87 -2.20 2.15
CA GLY A 463 -31.90 -1.11 3.11
C GLY A 463 -31.00 -1.30 4.33
N ALA A 464 -30.94 -2.52 4.89
CA ALA A 464 -30.03 -2.82 6.01
C ALA A 464 -28.56 -2.80 5.57
N VAL A 465 -28.26 -3.36 4.40
CA VAL A 465 -26.92 -3.41 3.82
C VAL A 465 -26.40 -2.01 3.49
N LEU A 466 -27.27 -1.16 2.90
CA LEU A 466 -26.93 0.23 2.57
C LEU A 466 -26.60 1.04 3.80
N LYS A 467 -27.37 0.91 4.89
CA LYS A 467 -27.08 1.60 6.15
C LYS A 467 -25.69 1.25 6.69
N GLU A 468 -25.30 -0.02 6.61
CA GLU A 468 -23.99 -0.48 7.07
C GLU A 468 -22.85 0.08 6.19
N ILE A 469 -23.02 0.08 4.85
CA ILE A 469 -22.03 0.64 3.93
C ILE A 469 -21.89 2.15 4.16
N GLN A 470 -23.02 2.86 4.22
CA GLN A 470 -23.04 4.32 4.41
C GLN A 470 -22.40 4.72 5.75
N ALA A 471 -22.66 3.98 6.82
CA ALA A 471 -22.04 4.23 8.11
C ALA A 471 -20.51 4.08 8.04
N ARG A 472 -19.99 3.01 7.42
CA ARG A 472 -18.55 2.78 7.25
C ARG A 472 -17.90 3.82 6.35
N LEU A 473 -18.55 4.19 5.24
CA LEU A 473 -18.05 5.27 4.36
C LEU A 473 -17.99 6.61 5.10
N ARG A 474 -19.01 6.92 5.90
CA ARG A 474 -19.03 8.15 6.70
C ARG A 474 -17.88 8.22 7.69
N PHE A 475 -17.52 7.11 8.35
CA PHE A 475 -16.35 7.07 9.24
C PHE A 475 -15.04 7.31 8.48
N LEU A 476 -14.90 6.79 7.27
CA LEU A 476 -13.73 7.06 6.43
C LEU A 476 -13.66 8.53 6.00
N LEU A 477 -14.81 9.16 5.73
CA LEU A 477 -14.90 10.60 5.45
C LEU A 477 -14.54 11.44 6.68
N ASP A 478 -15.04 11.06 7.85
CA ASP A 478 -14.80 11.74 9.12
C ASP A 478 -13.30 11.74 9.49
N VAL A 479 -12.54 10.69 9.17
CA VAL A 479 -11.08 10.64 9.39
C VAL A 479 -10.25 11.24 8.24
N GLY A 480 -10.90 11.92 7.27
CA GLY A 480 -10.22 12.64 6.19
C GLY A 480 -9.66 11.76 5.07
N LEU A 481 -10.26 10.58 4.82
CA LEU A 481 -9.85 9.66 3.75
C LEU A 481 -10.75 9.73 2.50
N ASN A 482 -11.43 10.86 2.30
CA ASN A 482 -12.37 11.11 1.21
C ASN A 482 -11.79 10.87 -0.20
N TYR A 483 -10.48 11.09 -0.36
CA TYR A 483 -9.76 10.98 -1.64
C TYR A 483 -9.34 9.55 -2.01
N LEU A 484 -9.34 8.60 -1.07
CA LEU A 484 -9.00 7.21 -1.34
C LEU A 484 -10.09 6.50 -2.14
N THR A 485 -9.72 5.44 -2.86
CA THR A 485 -10.66 4.54 -3.54
C THR A 485 -10.75 3.20 -2.81
N LEU A 486 -11.90 2.53 -2.88
CA LEU A 486 -12.10 1.24 -2.19
C LEU A 486 -11.25 0.11 -2.81
N ASP A 487 -10.89 0.21 -4.08
CA ASP A 487 -10.06 -0.76 -4.80
C ASP A 487 -8.56 -0.56 -4.56
N ARG A 488 -8.14 0.55 -3.92
CA ARG A 488 -6.74 0.83 -3.65
C ARG A 488 -6.11 -0.27 -2.80
N GLY A 489 -5.01 -0.81 -3.28
CA GLY A 489 -4.28 -1.89 -2.60
C GLY A 489 -3.70 -1.44 -1.26
N ALA A 490 -3.87 -2.25 -0.23
CA ALA A 490 -3.38 -1.96 1.13
C ALA A 490 -1.87 -1.71 1.20
N SER A 491 -1.09 -2.41 0.39
CA SER A 491 0.37 -2.26 0.31
C SER A 491 0.84 -0.92 -0.27
N THR A 492 -0.07 -0.12 -0.84
CA THR A 492 0.21 1.20 -1.42
C THR A 492 -0.16 2.36 -0.49
N LEU A 493 -0.74 2.05 0.66
CA LEU A 493 -1.13 3.04 1.66
C LEU A 493 0.08 3.54 2.43
N SER A 494 0.08 4.82 2.79
CA SER A 494 1.01 5.35 3.79
C SER A 494 0.67 4.80 5.18
N GLY A 495 1.63 4.87 6.12
CA GLY A 495 1.40 4.44 7.50
C GLY A 495 0.20 5.13 8.14
N GLY A 496 0.09 6.45 7.98
CA GLY A 496 -1.03 7.23 8.51
C GLY A 496 -2.37 6.91 7.82
N GLU A 497 -2.40 6.65 6.50
CA GLU A 497 -3.63 6.21 5.81
C GLU A 497 -4.12 4.87 6.36
N ALA A 498 -3.21 3.89 6.51
CA ALA A 498 -3.54 2.57 7.05
C ALA A 498 -4.04 2.64 8.49
N GLN A 499 -3.43 3.46 9.32
CA GLN A 499 -3.83 3.69 10.71
C GLN A 499 -5.23 4.31 10.81
N ARG A 500 -5.52 5.34 10.00
CA ARG A 500 -6.86 5.97 9.96
C ARG A 500 -7.95 5.05 9.45
N ILE A 501 -7.64 4.17 8.48
CA ILE A 501 -8.57 3.13 8.04
C ILE A 501 -8.93 2.21 9.21
N ARG A 502 -7.95 1.78 10.01
CA ARG A 502 -8.22 0.97 11.21
C ARG A 502 -9.04 1.72 12.24
N LEU A 503 -8.69 2.99 12.50
CA LEU A 503 -9.46 3.85 13.40
C LEU A 503 -10.92 3.93 12.94
N ALA A 504 -11.18 4.22 11.67
CA ALA A 504 -12.52 4.28 11.11
C ALA A 504 -13.27 2.95 11.25
N THR A 505 -12.59 1.82 11.05
CA THR A 505 -13.17 0.48 11.20
C THR A 505 -13.56 0.20 12.65
N GLN A 506 -12.71 0.58 13.63
CA GLN A 506 -13.01 0.41 15.05
C GLN A 506 -14.16 1.29 15.53
N ILE A 507 -14.20 2.55 15.10
CA ILE A 507 -15.33 3.44 15.39
C ILE A 507 -16.63 2.87 14.82
N GLY A 508 -16.56 2.33 13.60
CA GLY A 508 -17.68 1.70 12.91
C GLY A 508 -18.26 0.49 13.65
N SER A 509 -17.48 -0.15 14.52
CA SER A 509 -17.97 -1.26 15.35
C SER A 509 -18.92 -0.82 16.46
N GLY A 510 -18.96 0.47 16.80
CA GLY A 510 -19.84 1.02 17.84
C GLY A 510 -19.57 0.50 19.25
N LEU A 511 -18.38 -0.04 19.51
CA LEU A 511 -18.01 -0.60 20.82
C LEU A 511 -17.92 0.53 21.85
N ALA A 512 -18.51 0.30 23.01
CA ALA A 512 -18.46 1.19 24.19
C ALA A 512 -17.76 0.49 25.35
N GLY A 513 -17.14 1.27 26.24
CA GLY A 513 -16.41 0.76 27.39
C GLY A 513 -15.07 0.13 27.06
N VAL A 514 -14.48 0.47 25.91
CA VAL A 514 -13.18 -0.03 25.42
C VAL A 514 -12.08 0.99 25.74
N LEU A 515 -10.88 0.48 26.00
CA LEU A 515 -9.67 1.29 26.08
C LEU A 515 -8.97 1.26 24.72
N TYR A 516 -8.94 2.39 24.02
CA TYR A 516 -8.19 2.56 22.79
C TYR A 516 -6.82 3.17 23.07
N VAL A 517 -5.78 2.57 22.56
CA VAL A 517 -4.40 3.10 22.62
C VAL A 517 -3.93 3.40 21.21
N LEU A 518 -3.67 4.67 20.91
CA LEU A 518 -3.32 5.17 19.58
C LEU A 518 -1.89 5.71 19.58
N ASP A 519 -1.12 5.37 18.54
CA ASP A 519 0.26 5.84 18.35
C ASP A 519 0.29 6.91 17.26
N GLU A 520 0.46 8.16 17.65
CA GLU A 520 0.63 9.33 16.78
C GLU A 520 -0.37 9.37 15.60
N PRO A 521 -1.70 9.38 15.86
CA PRO A 521 -2.70 9.30 14.79
C PRO A 521 -2.74 10.54 13.87
N SER A 522 -2.14 11.66 14.25
CA SER A 522 -2.02 12.89 13.45
C SER A 522 -0.94 12.83 12.36
N ILE A 523 -0.14 11.76 12.32
CA ILE A 523 0.99 11.63 11.40
C ILE A 523 0.58 11.82 9.93
N GLY A 524 1.35 12.67 9.20
CA GLY A 524 1.16 12.93 7.78
C GLY A 524 -0.13 13.66 7.46
N LEU A 525 -0.77 14.27 8.46
CA LEU A 525 -1.96 15.10 8.28
C LEU A 525 -1.61 16.57 8.08
N HIS A 526 -2.32 17.19 7.16
CA HIS A 526 -2.41 18.64 7.12
C HIS A 526 -3.26 19.13 8.30
N GLN A 527 -3.01 20.33 8.83
CA GLN A 527 -3.73 20.88 10.00
C GLN A 527 -5.26 20.83 9.82
N ARG A 528 -5.76 21.13 8.64
CA ARG A 528 -7.19 21.00 8.32
C ARG A 528 -7.74 19.59 8.57
N ASP A 529 -6.98 18.58 8.19
CA ASP A 529 -7.42 17.17 8.32
C ASP A 529 -7.25 16.70 9.77
N ASN A 530 -6.29 17.27 10.53
CA ASN A 530 -6.08 17.00 11.93
C ASN A 530 -7.29 17.42 12.80
N GLN A 531 -7.92 18.55 12.53
CA GLN A 531 -9.13 18.98 13.23
C GLN A 531 -10.30 17.98 13.07
N ARG A 532 -10.41 17.36 11.89
CA ARG A 532 -11.41 16.30 11.65
C ARG A 532 -11.09 15.05 12.47
N LEU A 533 -9.81 14.67 12.54
CA LEU A 533 -9.36 13.54 13.36
C LEU A 533 -9.68 13.79 14.84
N ILE A 534 -9.34 14.95 15.39
CA ILE A 534 -9.64 15.32 16.78
C ILE A 534 -11.14 15.22 17.07
N THR A 535 -11.98 15.75 16.18
CA THR A 535 -13.44 15.65 16.29
C THR A 535 -13.89 14.19 16.34
N THR A 536 -13.28 13.33 15.53
CA THR A 536 -13.58 11.90 15.46
C THR A 536 -13.16 11.18 16.75
N LEU A 537 -11.98 11.50 17.29
CA LEU A 537 -11.51 10.97 18.57
C LEU A 537 -12.43 11.37 19.73
N LYS A 538 -12.87 12.64 19.78
CA LYS A 538 -13.84 13.10 20.76
C LYS A 538 -15.17 12.33 20.67
N ARG A 539 -15.65 12.08 19.44
CA ARG A 539 -16.86 11.28 19.24
C ARG A 539 -16.67 9.83 19.73
N LEU A 540 -15.50 9.24 19.51
CA LEU A 540 -15.19 7.90 20.02
C LEU A 540 -15.17 7.87 21.55
N ARG A 541 -14.64 8.90 22.21
CA ARG A 541 -14.71 9.12 23.66
C ARG A 541 -16.16 9.24 24.14
N ASP A 542 -16.96 10.06 23.47
CA ASP A 542 -18.33 10.41 23.91
C ASP A 542 -19.30 9.22 23.84
N ILE A 543 -18.94 8.14 23.12
CA ILE A 543 -19.66 6.85 23.16
C ILE A 543 -19.41 6.09 24.48
N GLY A 544 -18.49 6.54 25.34
CA GLY A 544 -18.14 5.93 26.61
C GLY A 544 -16.86 5.11 26.54
N ASN A 545 -15.88 5.52 25.75
CA ASN A 545 -14.58 4.88 25.62
C ASN A 545 -13.49 5.73 26.30
N THR A 546 -12.47 5.04 26.79
CA THR A 546 -11.23 5.68 27.23
C THR A 546 -10.21 5.65 26.11
N LEU A 547 -9.64 6.82 25.79
CA LEU A 547 -8.61 6.92 24.75
C LEU A 547 -7.28 7.32 25.40
N ILE A 548 -6.22 6.56 25.11
CA ILE A 548 -4.84 6.94 25.39
C ILE A 548 -4.20 7.23 24.03
N VAL A 549 -3.76 8.46 23.82
CA VAL A 549 -3.19 8.92 22.56
C VAL A 549 -1.75 9.35 22.82
N VAL A 550 -0.77 8.67 22.24
CA VAL A 550 0.62 9.14 22.22
C VAL A 550 0.73 10.17 21.12
N GLU A 551 1.04 11.43 21.47
CA GLU A 551 1.01 12.52 20.50
C GLU A 551 2.04 13.63 20.77
N HIS A 552 2.38 14.32 19.67
CA HIS A 552 3.27 15.48 19.66
C HIS A 552 2.63 16.71 19.02
N ASP A 553 1.45 16.56 18.45
CA ASP A 553 0.70 17.64 17.80
C ASP A 553 0.09 18.59 18.83
N GLU A 554 0.31 19.89 18.64
CA GLU A 554 -0.13 20.92 19.58
C GLU A 554 -1.64 20.97 19.74
N ASP A 555 -2.40 20.89 18.62
CA ASP A 555 -3.86 20.96 18.64
C ASP A 555 -4.44 19.77 19.40
N THR A 556 -3.89 18.58 19.17
CA THR A 556 -4.33 17.36 19.86
C THR A 556 -4.04 17.41 21.36
N ILE A 557 -2.87 17.97 21.75
CA ILE A 557 -2.50 18.14 23.17
C ILE A 557 -3.44 19.12 23.84
N ARG A 558 -3.76 20.26 23.23
CA ARG A 558 -4.65 21.29 23.77
C ARG A 558 -6.09 20.85 23.92
N GLU A 559 -6.54 19.95 23.03
CA GLU A 559 -7.91 19.44 22.98
C GLU A 559 -8.12 18.15 23.81
N ALA A 560 -7.07 17.69 24.53
CA ALA A 560 -7.15 16.57 25.44
C ALA A 560 -8.00 16.89 26.69
N ASP A 561 -8.64 15.88 27.28
CA ASP A 561 -9.28 16.03 28.59
C ASP A 561 -8.26 15.86 29.73
N TRP A 562 -7.17 15.12 29.49
CA TRP A 562 -6.13 14.84 30.46
C TRP A 562 -4.78 14.68 29.76
N LEU A 563 -3.73 15.18 30.35
CA LEU A 563 -2.39 15.14 29.79
C LEU A 563 -1.43 14.42 30.72
N VAL A 564 -0.53 13.62 30.17
CA VAL A 564 0.60 12.99 30.86
C VAL A 564 1.86 13.32 30.08
N ASP A 565 2.75 14.11 30.68
CA ASP A 565 4.05 14.44 30.11
C ASP A 565 5.13 13.54 30.70
N VAL A 566 5.78 12.75 29.83
CA VAL A 566 6.81 11.78 30.20
C VAL A 566 8.18 12.33 29.82
N GLY A 567 9.06 12.42 30.82
CA GLY A 567 10.36 13.04 30.64
C GLY A 567 11.29 12.75 31.81
N PRO A 568 12.06 13.76 32.23
CA PRO A 568 12.28 15.09 31.62
C PRO A 568 13.13 15.07 30.36
N ARG A 569 13.86 13.95 30.13
CA ARG A 569 14.73 13.72 28.97
C ARG A 569 14.43 12.40 28.29
N ALA A 570 15.25 11.97 27.35
CA ALA A 570 15.12 10.72 26.62
C ALA A 570 16.05 9.61 27.19
N GLY A 571 15.74 8.35 26.89
CA GLY A 571 16.54 7.18 27.29
C GLY A 571 16.62 7.02 28.79
N GLU A 572 17.79 6.76 29.31
CA GLU A 572 18.04 6.54 30.76
C GLU A 572 17.75 7.76 31.63
N TYR A 573 17.79 8.95 31.05
CA TYR A 573 17.44 10.21 31.72
C TYR A 573 15.96 10.59 31.61
N GLY A 574 15.16 9.75 30.97
CA GLY A 574 13.71 9.83 30.88
C GLY A 574 13.03 8.87 31.84
N GLY A 575 11.82 8.46 31.50
CA GLY A 575 11.05 7.43 32.18
C GLY A 575 10.35 7.88 33.46
N GLU A 576 10.19 9.18 33.67
CA GLU A 576 9.48 9.77 34.81
C GLU A 576 8.28 10.56 34.31
N VAL A 577 7.23 10.69 35.10
CA VAL A 577 6.10 11.58 34.81
C VAL A 577 6.41 12.95 35.35
N VAL A 578 6.60 13.91 34.44
CA VAL A 578 6.87 15.31 34.75
C VAL A 578 5.58 16.06 35.11
N TYR A 579 4.50 15.70 34.40
CA TYR A 579 3.18 16.30 34.64
C TYR A 579 2.06 15.27 34.37
N GLN A 580 1.00 15.34 35.19
CA GLN A 580 -0.28 14.70 34.91
C GLN A 580 -1.42 15.62 35.39
N GLY A 581 -2.39 15.89 34.52
CA GLY A 581 -3.49 16.77 34.84
C GLY A 581 -4.23 17.34 33.64
N GLU A 582 -5.00 18.38 33.82
CA GLU A 582 -5.63 19.09 32.72
C GLU A 582 -4.58 19.83 31.86
N PRO A 583 -4.79 19.96 30.52
CA PRO A 583 -3.77 20.52 29.61
C PRO A 583 -3.26 21.91 29.98
N GLU A 584 -4.10 22.75 30.58
CA GLU A 584 -3.72 24.11 30.96
C GLU A 584 -2.66 24.15 32.07
N GLY A 585 -2.66 23.17 32.97
CA GLY A 585 -1.72 23.10 34.08
C GLY A 585 -0.26 22.86 33.68
N ILE A 586 0.02 22.26 32.51
CA ILE A 586 1.39 22.02 32.04
C ILE A 586 2.13 23.32 31.72
N LEU A 587 1.41 24.38 31.37
CA LEU A 587 1.99 25.69 31.00
C LEU A 587 2.79 26.34 32.13
N GLU A 588 2.51 25.96 33.38
CA GLU A 588 3.16 26.48 34.60
C GLU A 588 4.37 25.60 35.01
N VAL A 589 4.52 24.39 34.45
CA VAL A 589 5.56 23.46 34.84
C VAL A 589 6.89 23.79 34.14
N GLU A 590 7.85 24.35 34.86
CA GLU A 590 9.13 24.77 34.29
C GLU A 590 9.99 23.59 33.80
N GLU A 591 9.88 22.41 34.42
CA GLU A 591 10.63 21.20 34.03
C GLU A 591 10.09 20.54 32.75
N SER A 592 8.83 20.83 32.35
CA SER A 592 8.21 20.31 31.15
C SER A 592 8.67 21.06 29.92
N LEU A 593 9.40 20.36 29.03
CA LEU A 593 9.73 20.92 27.72
C LEU A 593 8.48 21.13 26.87
N THR A 594 7.54 20.20 26.90
CA THR A 594 6.24 20.34 26.22
C THR A 594 5.52 21.63 26.73
N GLY A 595 5.46 21.82 28.05
CA GLY A 595 4.85 23.00 28.66
C GLY A 595 5.53 24.30 28.23
N GLN A 596 6.85 24.32 28.13
CA GLN A 596 7.60 25.51 27.68
C GLN A 596 7.27 25.88 26.21
N TYR A 597 7.09 24.91 25.32
CA TYR A 597 6.68 25.15 23.93
C TYR A 597 5.22 25.61 23.85
N LEU A 598 4.31 24.94 24.51
CA LEU A 598 2.89 25.31 24.55
C LEU A 598 2.63 26.68 25.15
N ALA A 599 3.48 27.10 26.12
CA ALA A 599 3.44 28.45 26.74
C ALA A 599 4.13 29.52 25.89
N GLY A 600 4.71 29.19 24.74
CA GLY A 600 5.46 30.13 23.92
C GLY A 600 6.78 30.60 24.52
N LYS A 601 7.25 30.00 25.64
CA LYS A 601 8.56 30.28 26.23
C LYS A 601 9.72 29.80 25.36
N ARG A 602 9.46 28.77 24.58
CA ARG A 602 10.34 28.27 23.50
C ARG A 602 9.57 28.24 22.19
N VAL A 603 10.15 28.73 21.14
CA VAL A 603 9.57 28.71 19.80
C VAL A 603 10.65 28.38 18.78
N LEU A 604 10.26 27.75 17.69
CA LEU A 604 11.10 27.67 16.50
C LEU A 604 11.01 29.01 15.77
N ALA A 605 12.08 29.77 15.80
CA ALA A 605 12.08 31.14 15.28
C ALA A 605 11.84 31.16 13.78
N VAL A 606 11.07 32.12 13.30
CA VAL A 606 11.03 32.47 11.86
C VAL A 606 12.38 33.12 11.53
N PRO A 607 13.05 32.75 10.42
CA PRO A 607 14.30 33.41 10.04
C PRO A 607 14.11 34.91 9.82
N ASP A 608 15.02 35.72 10.35
CA ASP A 608 14.99 37.20 10.19
C ASP A 608 15.09 37.62 8.70
N SER A 609 15.73 36.81 7.88
CA SER A 609 15.81 36.99 6.44
C SER A 609 15.82 35.65 5.72
N ARG A 610 15.14 35.57 4.57
CA ARG A 610 15.17 34.41 3.69
C ARG A 610 16.41 34.44 2.81
N ARG A 611 16.92 33.26 2.41
CA ARG A 611 18.00 33.20 1.43
C ARG A 611 17.53 33.69 0.06
N GLU A 612 18.43 34.40 -0.65
CA GLU A 612 18.16 34.87 -2.00
C GLU A 612 17.98 33.68 -2.95
N ILE A 613 17.00 33.79 -3.82
CA ILE A 613 16.67 32.76 -4.82
C ILE A 613 17.39 33.11 -6.14
N ASP A 614 18.28 32.22 -6.55
CA ASP A 614 18.95 32.29 -7.85
C ASP A 614 17.98 31.71 -8.91
N LYS A 615 17.42 32.59 -9.74
CA LYS A 615 16.46 32.20 -10.80
C LYS A 615 17.11 31.36 -11.92
N ASP A 616 18.42 31.45 -12.09
CA ASP A 616 19.17 30.70 -13.10
C ASP A 616 19.50 29.27 -12.60
N ARG A 617 19.39 29.02 -11.30
CA ARG A 617 19.57 27.68 -10.69
C ARG A 617 18.24 27.12 -10.19
N THR A 618 17.41 26.68 -11.11
CA THR A 618 16.07 26.14 -10.82
C THR A 618 15.92 24.77 -11.43
N LEU A 619 15.35 23.85 -10.65
CA LEU A 619 14.91 22.53 -11.12
C LEU A 619 13.44 22.63 -11.50
N LYS A 620 13.08 22.19 -12.71
CA LYS A 620 11.72 22.33 -13.22
C LYS A 620 11.17 20.99 -13.69
N VAL A 621 10.04 20.59 -13.13
CA VAL A 621 9.24 19.45 -13.61
C VAL A 621 8.17 20.00 -14.55
N VAL A 622 8.16 19.57 -15.81
CA VAL A 622 7.25 20.10 -16.84
C VAL A 622 6.21 19.06 -17.22
N GLY A 623 4.95 19.42 -17.16
CA GLY A 623 3.83 18.62 -17.64
C GLY A 623 3.65 17.32 -16.87
N ALA A 624 3.77 17.34 -15.55
CA ALA A 624 3.58 16.19 -14.67
C ALA A 624 2.14 15.67 -14.71
N ARG A 625 1.96 14.34 -15.02
CA ARG A 625 0.64 13.72 -15.25
C ARG A 625 0.50 12.36 -14.57
N GLU A 626 1.35 12.03 -13.63
CA GLU A 626 1.25 10.77 -12.89
C GLU A 626 0.15 10.84 -11.84
N ASN A 627 -0.56 9.75 -11.63
CA ASN A 627 -1.68 9.63 -10.68
C ASN A 627 -2.71 10.77 -10.89
N ASN A 628 -2.98 11.56 -9.86
CA ASN A 628 -3.95 12.67 -9.88
C ASN A 628 -3.40 13.99 -10.47
N LEU A 629 -2.14 14.05 -10.90
CA LEU A 629 -1.54 15.30 -11.41
C LEU A 629 -2.14 15.72 -12.76
N LYS A 630 -2.52 16.98 -12.87
CA LYS A 630 -3.27 17.56 -13.99
C LYS A 630 -2.41 18.20 -15.09
N GLY A 631 -1.18 17.68 -15.32
CA GLY A 631 -0.28 18.22 -16.33
C GLY A 631 0.41 19.50 -15.87
N ILE A 632 0.78 19.55 -14.61
CA ILE A 632 1.34 20.72 -13.94
C ILE A 632 2.83 20.92 -14.22
N ASP A 633 3.25 22.19 -14.10
CA ASP A 633 4.66 22.59 -14.04
C ASP A 633 4.98 22.98 -12.60
N VAL A 634 6.13 22.51 -12.10
CA VAL A 634 6.60 22.77 -10.73
C VAL A 634 8.02 23.30 -10.81
N GLU A 635 8.26 24.47 -10.21
CA GLU A 635 9.58 25.11 -10.13
C GLU A 635 10.15 25.01 -8.72
N ILE A 636 11.39 24.55 -8.61
CA ILE A 636 12.09 24.30 -7.36
C ILE A 636 13.43 25.01 -7.41
N PRO A 637 13.60 26.15 -6.72
CA PRO A 637 14.88 26.84 -6.64
C PRO A 637 15.91 25.97 -5.92
N LEU A 638 17.17 26.05 -6.37
CA LEU A 638 18.28 25.29 -5.83
C LEU A 638 19.14 26.13 -4.88
N GLY A 639 19.83 25.46 -3.95
CA GLY A 639 20.68 26.10 -2.94
C GLY A 639 19.92 26.66 -1.75
N VAL A 640 18.66 26.34 -1.60
CA VAL A 640 17.76 26.84 -0.55
C VAL A 640 16.95 25.68 0.06
N LEU A 641 16.23 25.98 1.16
CA LEU A 641 15.27 25.06 1.75
C LEU A 641 13.89 25.23 1.10
N VAL A 642 13.43 24.21 0.43
CA VAL A 642 12.11 24.17 -0.25
C VAL A 642 11.19 23.21 0.46
N CYS A 643 10.01 23.68 0.87
CA CYS A 643 8.93 22.82 1.39
C CYS A 643 7.85 22.57 0.33
N ILE A 644 7.51 21.29 0.13
CA ILE A 644 6.34 20.89 -0.66
C ILE A 644 5.22 20.59 0.33
N THR A 645 4.17 21.40 0.27
CA THR A 645 3.06 21.41 1.22
C THR A 645 1.72 21.10 0.56
N GLY A 646 0.65 21.07 1.32
CA GLY A 646 -0.71 20.87 0.87
C GLY A 646 -1.42 19.72 1.55
N VAL A 647 -2.73 19.62 1.36
CA VAL A 647 -3.59 18.62 2.00
C VAL A 647 -3.18 17.18 1.65
N SER A 648 -3.62 16.22 2.46
CA SER A 648 -3.37 14.79 2.21
C SER A 648 -3.96 14.38 0.85
N GLY A 649 -3.20 13.58 0.06
CA GLY A 649 -3.62 13.15 -1.28
C GLY A 649 -3.55 14.21 -2.39
N SER A 650 -3.01 15.43 -2.15
CA SER A 650 -2.90 16.50 -3.16
C SER A 650 -1.89 16.23 -4.28
N GLY A 651 -1.03 15.22 -4.16
CA GLY A 651 -0.06 14.83 -5.19
C GLY A 651 1.40 15.14 -4.86
N LYS A 652 1.72 15.62 -3.65
CA LYS A 652 3.09 15.93 -3.18
C LYS A 652 4.10 14.82 -3.46
N SER A 653 3.86 13.63 -2.90
CA SER A 653 4.74 12.47 -3.06
C SER A 653 4.79 11.96 -4.51
N THR A 654 3.77 12.21 -5.31
CA THR A 654 3.77 11.88 -6.74
C THR A 654 4.77 12.76 -7.49
N VAL A 655 4.75 14.07 -7.27
CA VAL A 655 5.70 15.00 -7.90
C VAL A 655 7.12 14.73 -7.42
N VAL A 656 7.33 14.62 -6.11
CA VAL A 656 8.67 14.56 -5.52
C VAL A 656 9.25 13.15 -5.64
N ASN A 657 8.56 12.13 -5.12
CA ASN A 657 9.13 10.78 -5.01
C ASN A 657 9.01 9.99 -6.31
N GLN A 658 7.87 10.11 -7.03
CA GLN A 658 7.64 9.28 -8.21
C GLN A 658 8.24 9.88 -9.48
N ILE A 659 8.18 11.20 -9.67
CA ILE A 659 8.70 11.85 -10.87
C ILE A 659 10.12 12.35 -10.61
N LEU A 660 10.27 13.28 -9.69
CA LEU A 660 11.54 14.02 -9.52
C LEU A 660 12.66 13.12 -9.00
N ALA A 661 12.46 12.48 -7.85
CA ALA A 661 13.50 11.67 -7.22
C ALA A 661 13.97 10.52 -8.12
N LYS A 662 13.05 9.82 -8.80
CA LYS A 662 13.42 8.73 -9.72
C LYS A 662 14.17 9.25 -10.95
N THR A 663 13.76 10.39 -11.51
CA THR A 663 14.47 11.02 -12.64
C THR A 663 15.87 11.44 -12.23
N LEU A 664 16.03 12.08 -11.07
CA LEU A 664 17.32 12.49 -10.54
C LEU A 664 18.20 11.29 -10.18
N ALA A 665 17.63 10.25 -9.57
CA ALA A 665 18.36 9.03 -9.25
C ALA A 665 18.95 8.37 -10.52
N ASN A 666 18.18 8.33 -11.60
CA ASN A 666 18.65 7.79 -12.87
C ASN A 666 19.78 8.64 -13.47
N LYS A 667 19.61 9.95 -13.50
CA LYS A 667 20.59 10.85 -14.13
C LYS A 667 21.86 11.07 -13.29
N LEU A 668 21.73 11.21 -11.97
CA LEU A 668 22.84 11.56 -11.08
C LEU A 668 23.49 10.34 -10.41
N ASN A 669 22.69 9.38 -9.97
CA ASN A 669 23.17 8.23 -9.21
C ASN A 669 23.25 6.95 -10.05
N ARG A 670 22.97 7.02 -11.36
CA ARG A 670 22.95 5.88 -12.28
C ARG A 670 22.00 4.76 -11.81
N ALA A 671 20.92 5.15 -11.13
CA ALA A 671 19.86 4.23 -10.75
C ALA A 671 19.06 3.81 -11.99
N ARG A 672 18.22 2.77 -11.83
CA ARG A 672 17.39 2.24 -12.90
C ARG A 672 15.97 2.12 -12.36
N GLN A 673 15.27 3.25 -12.33
CA GLN A 673 13.91 3.35 -11.83
C GLN A 673 13.03 3.90 -12.95
N VAL A 674 11.77 3.48 -12.99
CA VAL A 674 10.79 4.04 -13.91
C VAL A 674 10.22 5.31 -13.28
N PRO A 675 10.51 6.51 -13.82
CA PRO A 675 9.90 7.75 -13.33
C PRO A 675 8.41 7.80 -13.66
N GLY A 676 7.65 8.52 -12.86
CA GLY A 676 6.27 8.85 -13.19
C GLY A 676 6.16 9.73 -14.43
N ARG A 677 4.99 9.77 -15.04
CA ARG A 677 4.74 10.47 -16.31
C ARG A 677 4.87 11.97 -16.17
N ALA A 678 5.86 12.53 -16.87
CA ALA A 678 6.07 13.96 -17.06
C ALA A 678 6.61 14.19 -18.47
N LYS A 679 6.49 15.40 -19.01
CA LYS A 679 7.08 15.70 -20.31
C LYS A 679 8.60 15.71 -20.22
N ARG A 680 9.17 16.38 -19.22
CA ARG A 680 10.63 16.45 -18.96
C ARG A 680 10.93 17.05 -17.59
N VAL A 681 12.17 16.84 -17.14
CA VAL A 681 12.76 17.50 -15.97
C VAL A 681 14.01 18.26 -16.42
N GLU A 682 14.01 19.57 -16.18
CA GLU A 682 15.06 20.52 -16.56
C GLU A 682 15.87 20.95 -15.33
N GLY A 683 17.08 21.51 -15.52
CA GLY A 683 17.93 22.04 -14.45
C GLY A 683 18.76 20.98 -13.71
N VAL A 684 18.79 19.73 -14.18
CA VAL A 684 19.53 18.62 -13.56
C VAL A 684 21.05 18.83 -13.65
N GLU A 685 21.51 19.58 -14.62
CA GLU A 685 22.93 19.96 -14.85
C GLU A 685 23.54 20.78 -13.71
N HIS A 686 22.72 21.41 -12.87
CA HIS A 686 23.15 22.13 -11.68
C HIS A 686 23.49 21.22 -10.49
N LEU A 687 23.20 19.94 -10.60
CA LEU A 687 23.30 18.96 -9.52
C LEU A 687 24.30 17.86 -9.86
N ASP A 688 25.01 17.36 -8.85
CA ASP A 688 25.98 16.27 -9.00
C ASP A 688 25.52 14.99 -8.31
N LYS A 689 24.65 15.09 -7.28
CA LYS A 689 24.22 13.97 -6.46
C LYS A 689 22.81 14.17 -5.93
N LEU A 690 22.03 13.08 -5.89
CA LEU A 690 20.79 12.97 -5.16
C LEU A 690 21.02 12.15 -3.88
N VAL A 691 20.50 12.65 -2.76
CA VAL A 691 20.34 11.92 -1.50
C VAL A 691 18.87 11.91 -1.14
N GLN A 692 18.27 10.73 -1.13
CA GLN A 692 16.89 10.54 -0.72
C GLN A 692 16.86 9.91 0.67
N VAL A 693 16.14 10.54 1.60
CA VAL A 693 15.99 10.10 2.98
C VAL A 693 14.51 9.87 3.27
N ASP A 694 14.13 8.62 3.32
CA ASP A 694 12.78 8.14 3.59
C ASP A 694 12.69 7.41 4.92
N GLN A 695 11.48 7.07 5.35
CA GLN A 695 11.20 6.36 6.59
C GLN A 695 11.44 4.84 6.51
N SER A 696 11.95 4.31 5.39
CA SER A 696 12.23 2.88 5.26
C SER A 696 13.32 2.44 6.26
N PRO A 697 13.25 1.20 6.76
CA PRO A 697 14.26 0.69 7.69
C PRO A 697 15.68 0.77 7.14
N ILE A 698 16.68 1.01 8.01
CA ILE A 698 18.11 1.01 7.63
C ILE A 698 18.65 -0.38 7.32
N GLY A 699 17.85 -1.41 7.50
CA GLY A 699 18.14 -2.81 7.17
C GLY A 699 16.99 -3.73 7.54
N ARG A 700 16.97 -4.92 6.95
CA ARG A 700 15.89 -5.91 7.12
C ARG A 700 16.22 -7.00 8.14
N THR A 701 17.42 -6.97 8.73
CA THR A 701 17.90 -8.01 9.64
C THR A 701 18.33 -7.40 10.96
N PRO A 702 18.31 -8.15 12.08
CA PRO A 702 18.83 -7.70 13.38
C PRO A 702 20.31 -7.31 13.38
N ARG A 703 21.08 -7.69 12.36
CA ARG A 703 22.50 -7.31 12.20
C ARG A 703 22.70 -5.87 11.77
N SER A 704 21.72 -5.29 11.10
CA SER A 704 21.77 -3.86 10.75
C SER A 704 21.47 -3.04 11.98
N ASN A 705 22.28 -2.03 12.25
CA ASN A 705 22.13 -1.12 13.39
C ASN A 705 22.75 0.24 13.07
N PRO A 706 22.55 1.29 13.88
CA PRO A 706 23.12 2.61 13.66
C PRO A 706 24.62 2.61 13.45
N ALA A 707 25.38 1.81 14.21
CA ALA A 707 26.83 1.74 14.10
C ALA A 707 27.30 1.20 12.74
N THR A 708 26.65 0.14 12.25
CA THR A 708 27.01 -0.46 10.95
C THR A 708 26.60 0.40 9.78
N TYR A 709 25.41 1.02 9.86
CA TYR A 709 24.89 1.85 8.78
C TYR A 709 25.71 3.12 8.56
N THR A 710 26.11 3.79 9.64
CA THR A 710 26.94 4.99 9.56
C THR A 710 28.41 4.70 9.26
N GLY A 711 28.85 3.43 9.37
CA GLY A 711 30.23 3.01 9.17
C GLY A 711 31.16 3.30 10.36
N VAL A 712 30.64 3.82 11.49
CA VAL A 712 31.44 4.04 12.70
C VAL A 712 31.93 2.72 13.30
N PHE A 713 31.16 1.63 13.12
CA PHE A 713 31.53 0.32 13.63
C PHE A 713 32.86 -0.20 13.08
N ASP A 714 33.19 0.09 11.82
CA ASP A 714 34.49 -0.29 11.25
C ASP A 714 35.66 0.38 11.96
N LYS A 715 35.48 1.63 12.38
CA LYS A 715 36.49 2.37 13.15
C LYS A 715 36.63 1.81 14.58
N ILE A 716 35.50 1.48 15.20
CA ILE A 716 35.49 0.86 16.54
C ILE A 716 36.20 -0.50 16.50
N ARG A 717 35.90 -1.34 15.48
CA ARG A 717 36.57 -2.64 15.31
C ARG A 717 38.10 -2.51 15.12
N ASN A 718 38.52 -1.52 14.36
CA ASN A 718 39.96 -1.23 14.18
C ASN A 718 40.57 -0.82 15.49
N LEU A 719 39.93 0.03 16.28
CA LEU A 719 40.41 0.45 17.60
C LEU A 719 40.58 -0.74 18.56
N PHE A 720 39.58 -1.63 18.61
CA PHE A 720 39.68 -2.85 19.42
C PHE A 720 40.82 -3.75 18.96
N ALA A 721 41.09 -3.89 17.68
CA ALA A 721 42.20 -4.68 17.14
C ALA A 721 43.57 -4.06 17.46
N GLU A 722 43.62 -2.76 17.76
CA GLU A 722 44.83 -2.04 18.16
C GLU A 722 45.14 -2.15 19.67
N THR A 723 44.23 -2.66 20.49
CA THR A 723 44.44 -2.88 21.90
C THR A 723 45.62 -3.85 22.14
N GLN A 724 46.29 -3.70 23.25
CA GLN A 724 47.46 -4.53 23.59
C GLN A 724 47.07 -6.01 23.63
N GLU A 725 45.91 -6.34 24.23
CA GLU A 725 45.44 -7.72 24.38
C GLU A 725 45.06 -8.34 23.02
N ALA A 726 44.39 -7.59 22.13
CA ALA A 726 44.08 -8.06 20.79
C ALA A 726 45.33 -8.34 19.97
N LYS A 727 46.38 -7.49 20.09
CA LYS A 727 47.65 -7.70 19.42
C LYS A 727 48.37 -8.94 19.92
N VAL A 728 48.39 -9.19 21.23
CA VAL A 728 49.01 -10.40 21.85
C VAL A 728 48.31 -11.67 21.37
N ARG A 729 46.97 -11.63 21.21
CA ARG A 729 46.17 -12.76 20.72
C ARG A 729 46.16 -12.88 19.19
N GLY A 730 46.76 -11.92 18.47
CA GLY A 730 46.75 -11.88 16.99
C GLY A 730 45.38 -11.59 16.40
N TYR A 731 44.48 -10.91 17.14
CA TYR A 731 43.14 -10.60 16.71
C TYR A 731 43.16 -9.42 15.71
N LYS A 732 42.56 -9.64 14.54
CA LYS A 732 42.37 -8.65 13.48
C LYS A 732 40.98 -8.01 13.59
N PRO A 733 40.73 -6.89 12.92
CA PRO A 733 39.41 -6.21 12.95
C PRO A 733 38.21 -7.12 12.61
N GLY A 734 38.43 -8.17 11.79
CA GLY A 734 37.43 -9.19 11.49
C GLY A 734 36.92 -9.98 12.69
N ARG A 735 37.80 -10.16 13.73
CA ARG A 735 37.42 -10.84 14.98
C ARG A 735 36.32 -10.11 15.73
N PHE A 736 36.32 -8.79 15.65
CA PHE A 736 35.34 -7.91 16.30
C PHE A 736 34.11 -7.65 15.44
N SER A 737 33.89 -8.43 14.37
CA SER A 737 32.69 -8.35 13.53
C SER A 737 31.72 -9.49 13.88
N PHE A 738 30.50 -9.15 14.23
CA PHE A 738 29.44 -10.15 14.42
C PHE A 738 28.94 -10.78 13.10
N ASN A 739 29.36 -10.24 11.94
CA ASN A 739 29.02 -10.81 10.62
C ASN A 739 30.01 -11.87 10.13
N VAL A 740 31.19 -11.96 10.73
CA VAL A 740 32.30 -12.82 10.28
C VAL A 740 32.52 -13.95 11.28
N LYS A 741 32.73 -15.17 10.76
CA LYS A 741 33.09 -16.33 11.59
C LYS A 741 34.37 -16.08 12.37
N GLY A 742 34.45 -16.62 13.57
CA GLY A 742 35.63 -16.59 14.42
C GLY A 742 35.47 -15.74 15.67
N GLY A 743 34.81 -14.59 15.65
CA GLY A 743 34.55 -13.76 16.81
C GLY A 743 33.09 -13.71 17.23
N ARG A 744 32.18 -14.06 16.35
CA ARG A 744 30.73 -14.04 16.63
C ARG A 744 30.28 -15.27 17.42
N CYS A 745 29.16 -15.16 18.07
CA CYS A 745 28.43 -16.33 18.60
C CYS A 745 27.91 -17.16 17.41
N GLU A 746 28.31 -18.43 17.36
CA GLU A 746 27.88 -19.30 16.24
C GLU A 746 26.47 -19.85 16.44
N ALA A 747 25.89 -19.86 17.66
CA ALA A 747 24.52 -20.28 17.90
C ALA A 747 23.50 -19.35 17.24
N CYS A 748 23.64 -18.04 17.44
CA CYS A 748 22.80 -17.03 16.77
C CYS A 748 23.47 -16.44 15.52
N GLN A 749 24.64 -16.92 15.14
CA GLN A 749 25.42 -16.42 14.00
C GLN A 749 25.68 -14.90 14.02
N GLY A 750 25.69 -14.30 15.22
CA GLY A 750 25.89 -12.87 15.44
C GLY A 750 24.63 -12.01 15.44
N ASP A 751 23.45 -12.59 15.34
CA ASP A 751 22.18 -11.86 15.42
C ASP A 751 21.88 -11.37 16.84
N GLY A 752 22.39 -12.06 17.86
CA GLY A 752 22.06 -11.82 19.28
C GLY A 752 20.73 -12.41 19.69
N THR A 753 19.88 -12.72 18.74
CA THR A 753 18.54 -13.29 18.92
C THR A 753 18.38 -14.54 18.05
N LEU A 754 17.46 -15.40 18.43
CA LEU A 754 17.01 -16.54 17.65
C LEU A 754 15.62 -16.21 17.08
N LYS A 755 15.45 -16.38 15.79
CA LYS A 755 14.16 -16.22 15.12
C LYS A 755 13.36 -17.50 15.25
N ILE A 756 12.19 -17.42 15.82
CA ILE A 756 11.21 -18.50 15.86
C ILE A 756 10.13 -18.19 14.83
N GLU A 757 10.11 -18.98 13.77
CA GLU A 757 9.11 -18.82 12.70
C GLU A 757 7.74 -19.36 13.14
N MET A 758 6.74 -18.51 13.12
CA MET A 758 5.36 -18.82 13.48
C MET A 758 4.51 -18.83 12.19
N ASN A 759 4.11 -20.01 11.71
CA ASN A 759 3.46 -20.20 10.41
C ASN A 759 2.25 -19.29 10.12
N PHE A 760 1.54 -18.82 11.14
CA PHE A 760 0.33 -17.98 11.02
C PHE A 760 0.39 -16.68 11.82
N LEU A 761 1.46 -16.45 12.58
CA LEU A 761 1.69 -15.28 13.41
C LEU A 761 3.00 -14.59 12.99
N PRO A 762 3.21 -13.34 13.36
CA PRO A 762 4.51 -12.69 13.17
C PRO A 762 5.63 -13.48 13.84
N ASP A 763 6.81 -13.52 13.20
CA ASP A 763 7.99 -14.18 13.74
C ASP A 763 8.39 -13.58 15.10
N VAL A 764 8.73 -14.44 16.05
CA VAL A 764 9.16 -14.03 17.40
C VAL A 764 10.69 -14.09 17.46
N TYR A 765 11.31 -13.05 18.02
CA TYR A 765 12.75 -12.98 18.24
C TYR A 765 13.02 -13.10 19.74
N VAL A 766 13.72 -14.16 20.16
CA VAL A 766 14.13 -14.38 21.55
C VAL A 766 15.64 -14.18 21.70
N PRO A 767 16.12 -13.60 22.82
CA PRO A 767 17.56 -13.52 23.08
C PRO A 767 18.24 -14.89 22.97
N CYS A 768 19.45 -14.91 22.40
CA CYS A 768 20.21 -16.14 22.27
C CYS A 768 20.70 -16.59 23.64
N GLU A 769 20.34 -17.78 24.07
CA GLU A 769 20.72 -18.35 25.39
C GLU A 769 22.24 -18.52 25.56
N VAL A 770 23.00 -18.65 24.45
CA VAL A 770 24.47 -18.88 24.51
C VAL A 770 25.25 -17.59 24.73
N CYS A 771 24.81 -16.49 24.14
CA CYS A 771 25.51 -15.20 24.25
C CYS A 771 24.69 -14.13 24.96
N GLU A 772 23.48 -14.44 25.43
CA GLU A 772 22.60 -13.54 26.17
C GLU A 772 22.42 -12.17 25.47
N GLY A 773 22.34 -12.20 24.12
CA GLY A 773 22.23 -10.98 23.31
C GLY A 773 23.56 -10.33 22.92
N ALA A 774 24.70 -10.71 23.51
CA ALA A 774 25.99 -10.07 23.29
C ALA A 774 26.57 -10.23 21.87
N ARG A 775 26.05 -11.13 21.04
CA ARG A 775 26.43 -11.38 19.62
C ARG A 775 27.81 -12.02 19.41
N TYR A 776 28.69 -12.05 20.39
CA TYR A 776 30.07 -12.51 20.30
C TYR A 776 30.32 -13.75 21.13
N ASN A 777 31.39 -14.44 20.83
CA ASN A 777 31.89 -15.50 21.67
C ASN A 777 32.70 -14.93 22.89
N ARG A 778 32.88 -15.75 23.91
CA ARG A 778 33.50 -15.36 25.17
C ARG A 778 34.91 -14.79 25.02
N GLU A 779 35.74 -15.39 24.15
CA GLU A 779 37.12 -14.96 23.96
C GLU A 779 37.22 -13.57 23.32
N THR A 780 36.28 -13.21 22.47
CA THR A 780 36.22 -11.85 21.89
C THR A 780 35.80 -10.81 22.91
N LEU A 781 34.88 -11.17 23.84
CA LEU A 781 34.41 -10.29 24.90
C LEU A 781 35.46 -10.03 26.02
N GLU A 782 36.52 -10.88 26.12
CA GLU A 782 37.60 -10.63 27.05
C GLU A 782 38.49 -9.43 26.66
N VAL A 783 38.46 -9.00 25.40
CA VAL A 783 39.24 -7.84 24.96
C VAL A 783 38.52 -6.56 25.36
N LEU A 784 39.18 -5.73 26.14
CA LEU A 784 38.62 -4.50 26.69
C LEU A 784 39.30 -3.24 26.12
N TYR A 785 38.51 -2.19 25.89
CA TYR A 785 38.97 -0.84 25.66
C TYR A 785 38.37 0.07 26.74
N LYS A 786 39.21 0.77 27.52
CA LYS A 786 38.79 1.58 28.67
C LYS A 786 37.83 0.82 29.61
N GLY A 787 38.05 -0.48 29.85
CA GLY A 787 37.25 -1.30 30.72
C GLY A 787 35.93 -1.84 30.14
N LYS A 788 35.62 -1.58 28.88
CA LYS A 788 34.41 -2.03 28.19
C LYS A 788 34.78 -2.98 27.04
N ASN A 789 34.02 -4.06 26.88
CA ASN A 789 34.13 -4.96 25.74
C ASN A 789 33.29 -4.44 24.54
N ILE A 790 33.41 -5.08 23.38
CA ILE A 790 32.74 -4.61 22.16
C ILE A 790 31.21 -4.72 22.22
N ALA A 791 30.67 -5.71 22.96
CA ALA A 791 29.21 -5.82 23.12
C ALA A 791 28.68 -4.73 24.05
N GLU A 792 29.37 -4.42 25.14
CA GLU A 792 29.02 -3.29 26.02
C GLU A 792 29.08 -1.96 25.31
N VAL A 793 30.04 -1.77 24.39
CA VAL A 793 30.11 -0.57 23.52
C VAL A 793 28.93 -0.50 22.59
N LEU A 794 28.49 -1.60 21.99
CA LEU A 794 27.29 -1.62 21.14
C LEU A 794 26.00 -1.37 21.94
N ASP A 795 26.00 -1.72 23.22
CA ASP A 795 24.85 -1.51 24.10
C ASP A 795 24.76 -0.08 24.68
N MET A 796 25.83 0.71 24.57
CA MET A 796 25.82 2.10 25.04
C MET A 796 24.81 2.95 24.25
N PRO A 797 24.08 3.87 24.92
CA PRO A 797 23.44 5.00 24.25
C PRO A 797 24.47 5.80 23.44
N ILE A 798 24.03 6.33 22.29
CA ILE A 798 24.93 7.08 21.39
C ILE A 798 25.55 8.31 22.09
N SER A 799 24.83 8.96 23.01
CA SER A 799 25.34 10.09 23.81
C SER A 799 26.51 9.65 24.69
N GLU A 800 26.36 8.53 25.43
CA GLU A 800 27.42 7.97 26.28
C GLU A 800 28.61 7.51 25.43
N ALA A 801 28.34 6.84 24.31
CA ALA A 801 29.39 6.44 23.37
C ALA A 801 30.15 7.65 22.80
N ALA A 802 29.49 8.78 22.56
CA ALA A 802 30.15 10.00 22.09
C ALA A 802 31.12 10.56 23.12
N GLU A 803 30.75 10.58 24.40
CA GLU A 803 31.62 10.97 25.50
C GLU A 803 32.77 9.96 25.69
N PHE A 804 32.46 8.66 25.65
CA PHE A 804 33.43 7.57 25.81
C PHE A 804 34.57 7.64 24.77
N PHE A 805 34.18 7.94 23.49
CA PHE A 805 35.13 8.05 22.39
C PHE A 805 35.57 9.49 22.08
N GLU A 806 35.31 10.47 22.94
CA GLU A 806 35.73 11.88 22.76
C GLU A 806 37.20 12.01 22.35
N PRO A 807 38.18 11.28 22.95
CA PRO A 807 39.59 11.40 22.54
C PRO A 807 39.89 10.83 21.15
N ILE A 808 38.97 10.07 20.56
CA ILE A 808 39.16 9.44 19.26
C ILE A 808 38.35 10.20 18.22
N THR A 809 38.89 11.30 17.74
CA THR A 809 38.22 12.22 16.79
C THR A 809 37.58 11.52 15.60
N SER A 810 38.20 10.45 15.09
CA SER A 810 37.67 9.70 13.94
C SER A 810 36.39 8.92 14.25
N ILE A 811 36.11 8.57 15.52
CA ILE A 811 34.90 7.93 15.99
C ILE A 811 33.93 8.96 16.52
N HIS A 812 34.42 9.87 17.39
CA HIS A 812 33.61 10.91 18.03
C HIS A 812 32.78 11.72 17.01
N ARG A 813 33.41 12.13 15.90
CA ARG A 813 32.70 12.89 14.84
C ARG A 813 31.43 12.19 14.35
N TYR A 814 31.46 10.86 14.21
CA TYR A 814 30.30 10.08 13.76
C TYR A 814 29.21 10.05 14.82
N LEU A 815 29.61 9.88 16.08
CA LEU A 815 28.69 9.82 17.21
C LEU A 815 28.08 11.19 17.50
N ALA A 816 28.85 12.25 17.47
CA ALA A 816 28.39 13.62 17.63
C ALA A 816 27.30 13.98 16.61
N THR A 817 27.51 13.61 15.32
CA THR A 817 26.48 13.83 14.27
C THR A 817 25.17 13.09 14.59
N LEU A 818 25.24 11.88 15.15
CA LEU A 818 24.04 11.14 15.58
C LEU A 818 23.35 11.83 16.78
N VAL A 819 24.10 12.40 17.70
CA VAL A 819 23.56 13.20 18.81
C VAL A 819 22.91 14.49 18.29
N ASP A 820 23.53 15.17 17.33
CA ASP A 820 23.04 16.42 16.72
C ASP A 820 21.65 16.23 16.05
N VAL A 821 21.42 15.05 15.43
CA VAL A 821 20.10 14.72 14.87
C VAL A 821 19.10 14.21 15.91
N GLY A 822 19.42 14.27 17.21
CA GLY A 822 18.53 13.88 18.30
C GLY A 822 18.44 12.38 18.55
N LEU A 823 19.45 11.58 18.17
CA LEU A 823 19.49 10.12 18.39
C LEU A 823 20.37 9.71 19.59
N GLY A 824 20.71 10.63 20.49
CA GLY A 824 21.59 10.35 21.63
C GLY A 824 21.11 9.23 22.55
N TYR A 825 19.80 9.02 22.66
CA TYR A 825 19.18 7.99 23.49
C TYR A 825 19.18 6.59 22.86
N VAL A 826 19.32 6.48 21.53
CA VAL A 826 19.34 5.20 20.82
C VAL A 826 20.61 4.46 21.14
N ARG A 827 20.52 3.13 21.35
CA ARG A 827 21.72 2.32 21.55
C ARG A 827 22.49 2.11 20.25
N LEU A 828 23.79 2.17 20.30
CA LEU A 828 24.67 2.12 19.12
C LEU A 828 24.48 0.84 18.29
N GLY A 829 24.25 -0.30 18.97
CA GLY A 829 23.99 -1.62 18.38
C GLY A 829 22.51 -2.00 18.27
N GLN A 830 21.57 -1.08 18.49
CA GLN A 830 20.14 -1.34 18.42
C GLN A 830 19.74 -1.88 17.04
N ALA A 831 19.00 -2.97 17.00
CA ALA A 831 18.60 -3.61 15.75
C ALA A 831 17.74 -2.67 14.87
N ALA A 832 18.00 -2.64 13.57
CA ALA A 832 17.24 -1.81 12.62
C ALA A 832 15.72 -2.08 12.63
N THR A 833 15.33 -3.30 12.97
CA THR A 833 13.92 -3.73 13.05
C THR A 833 13.18 -3.16 14.27
N THR A 834 13.90 -2.66 15.26
CA THR A 834 13.31 -2.05 16.47
C THR A 834 13.26 -0.53 16.41
N LEU A 835 13.91 0.08 15.41
CA LEU A 835 13.88 1.52 15.21
C LEU A 835 12.52 1.96 14.65
N SER A 836 12.04 3.12 15.10
CA SER A 836 10.91 3.79 14.47
C SER A 836 11.30 4.31 13.06
N GLY A 837 10.29 4.61 12.22
CA GLY A 837 10.54 5.18 10.89
C GLY A 837 11.34 6.49 10.96
N GLY A 838 11.00 7.37 11.90
CA GLY A 838 11.71 8.63 12.11
C GLY A 838 13.15 8.44 12.63
N GLU A 839 13.41 7.46 13.51
CA GLU A 839 14.77 7.14 13.95
C GLU A 839 15.61 6.60 12.80
N ALA A 840 15.07 5.67 12.00
CA ALA A 840 15.75 5.15 10.82
C ALA A 840 16.10 6.27 9.82
N GLN A 841 15.19 7.20 9.59
CA GLN A 841 15.39 8.36 8.73
C GLN A 841 16.52 9.27 9.24
N ARG A 842 16.53 9.56 10.54
CA ARG A 842 17.59 10.37 11.17
C ARG A 842 18.96 9.70 11.13
N VAL A 843 19.05 8.36 11.28
CA VAL A 843 20.29 7.61 11.08
C VAL A 843 20.81 7.77 9.64
N LYS A 844 19.91 7.68 8.64
CA LYS A 844 20.28 7.91 7.23
C LYS A 844 20.79 9.32 7.02
N LEU A 845 20.10 10.32 7.56
CA LEU A 845 20.50 11.72 7.49
C LEU A 845 21.88 11.95 8.13
N ALA A 846 22.12 11.43 9.33
CA ALA A 846 23.40 11.51 10.02
C ALA A 846 24.55 10.89 9.19
N SER A 847 24.29 9.75 8.54
CA SER A 847 25.27 9.11 7.65
C SER A 847 25.67 9.99 6.45
N GLU A 848 24.71 10.73 5.87
CA GLU A 848 24.99 11.63 4.74
C GLU A 848 25.68 12.92 5.19
N LEU A 849 25.34 13.46 6.36
CA LEU A 849 25.97 14.66 6.93
C LEU A 849 27.49 14.53 7.13
N GLN A 850 27.97 13.31 7.33
CA GLN A 850 29.40 13.03 7.51
C GLN A 850 30.21 13.07 6.21
N LYS A 851 29.54 12.98 5.07
CA LYS A 851 30.18 13.00 3.77
C LYS A 851 30.51 14.42 3.38
N ARG A 852 31.65 14.61 2.66
CA ARG A 852 32.00 15.91 2.09
C ARG A 852 30.99 16.24 0.97
N THR A 853 30.52 17.47 0.94
CA THR A 853 29.66 18.01 -0.11
C THR A 853 30.38 19.16 -0.83
N ASN A 854 30.08 19.34 -2.10
CA ASN A 854 30.57 20.44 -2.95
C ASN A 854 29.50 21.53 -3.16
N GLY A 855 28.35 21.48 -2.41
CA GLY A 855 27.27 22.44 -2.57
C GLY A 855 26.35 22.18 -3.77
N ARG A 856 26.48 21.05 -4.45
CA ARG A 856 25.65 20.65 -5.61
C ARG A 856 24.87 19.37 -5.37
N THR A 857 24.62 19.04 -4.10
CA THR A 857 23.81 17.89 -3.70
C THR A 857 22.40 18.34 -3.43
N VAL A 858 21.41 17.59 -3.96
CA VAL A 858 20.01 17.73 -3.58
C VAL A 858 19.65 16.64 -2.58
N TYR A 859 19.10 17.08 -1.45
CA TYR A 859 18.52 16.21 -0.42
C TYR A 859 17.00 16.24 -0.55
N ILE A 860 16.38 15.08 -0.64
CA ILE A 860 14.92 14.92 -0.61
C ILE A 860 14.55 14.22 0.70
N LEU A 861 13.78 14.90 1.54
CA LEU A 861 13.32 14.42 2.83
C LEU A 861 11.80 14.27 2.79
N ASP A 862 11.30 13.12 3.16
CA ASP A 862 9.86 12.82 3.18
C ASP A 862 9.37 12.78 4.63
N GLU A 863 8.59 13.80 5.03
CA GLU A 863 8.03 14.00 6.36
C GLU A 863 9.05 13.76 7.51
N PRO A 864 10.18 14.49 7.54
CA PRO A 864 11.25 14.20 8.49
C PRO A 864 10.92 14.53 9.94
N THR A 865 9.82 15.23 10.22
CA THR A 865 9.36 15.58 11.58
C THR A 865 8.43 14.55 12.19
N THR A 866 8.10 13.48 11.44
CA THR A 866 7.22 12.40 11.90
C THR A 866 7.70 11.81 13.22
N GLY A 867 6.82 11.79 14.24
CA GLY A 867 7.13 11.24 15.57
C GLY A 867 8.13 12.05 16.40
N LEU A 868 8.33 13.32 16.07
CA LEU A 868 9.26 14.18 16.77
C LEU A 868 8.54 15.17 17.71
N HIS A 869 9.06 15.28 18.92
CA HIS A 869 8.72 16.36 19.82
C HIS A 869 9.30 17.70 19.30
N PHE A 870 8.70 18.83 19.67
CA PHE A 870 9.11 20.20 19.28
C PHE A 870 10.61 20.47 19.43
N GLU A 871 11.24 20.01 20.52
CA GLU A 871 12.68 20.16 20.74
C GLU A 871 13.51 19.33 19.76
N ASP A 872 13.06 18.13 19.37
CA ASP A 872 13.74 17.30 18.39
C ASP A 872 13.61 17.91 16.99
N ILE A 873 12.45 18.54 16.67
CA ILE A 873 12.25 19.30 15.43
C ILE A 873 13.21 20.46 15.37
N ARG A 874 13.38 21.21 16.49
CA ARG A 874 14.34 22.32 16.55
C ARG A 874 15.77 21.86 16.22
N LYS A 875 16.21 20.73 16.81
CA LYS A 875 17.54 20.15 16.51
C LYS A 875 17.67 19.73 15.05
N LEU A 876 16.65 19.06 14.52
CA LEU A 876 16.63 18.64 13.11
C LEU A 876 16.72 19.85 12.17
N MET A 877 16.01 20.92 12.47
CA MET A 877 16.05 22.15 11.67
C MET A 877 17.44 22.81 11.64
N LEU A 878 18.16 22.82 12.77
CA LEU A 878 19.55 23.29 12.78
C LEU A 878 20.43 22.49 11.82
N VAL A 879 20.25 21.19 11.77
CA VAL A 879 20.97 20.29 10.88
C VAL A 879 20.60 20.53 9.41
N ILE A 880 19.32 20.67 9.10
CA ILE A 880 18.82 20.97 7.73
C ILE A 880 19.33 22.33 7.27
N GLN A 881 19.23 23.35 8.08
CA GLN A 881 19.76 24.69 7.76
C GLN A 881 21.27 24.64 7.51
N GLY A 882 22.03 23.91 8.33
CA GLY A 882 23.48 23.73 8.15
C GLY A 882 23.86 22.98 6.84
N LEU A 883 22.97 22.16 6.28
CA LEU A 883 23.15 21.58 4.92
C LEU A 883 22.97 22.65 3.84
N VAL A 884 21.94 23.47 3.97
CA VAL A 884 21.62 24.53 3.01
C VAL A 884 22.74 25.58 3.03
N ASP A 885 23.24 25.95 4.21
CA ASP A 885 24.34 26.93 4.35
C ASP A 885 25.66 26.50 3.67
N LYS A 886 25.80 25.18 3.43
CA LYS A 886 26.91 24.63 2.63
C LYS A 886 26.64 24.68 1.12
N GLY A 887 25.58 25.36 0.68
CA GLY A 887 25.18 25.53 -0.72
C GLY A 887 24.37 24.41 -1.32
N ASN A 888 23.97 23.39 -0.54
CA ASN A 888 23.14 22.28 -1.00
C ASN A 888 21.67 22.70 -1.10
N SER A 889 20.92 21.97 -1.92
CA SER A 889 19.47 22.12 -2.02
C SER A 889 18.79 21.10 -1.11
N VAL A 890 17.85 21.54 -0.31
CA VAL A 890 17.06 20.62 0.53
C VAL A 890 15.58 20.78 0.19
N LEU A 891 14.99 19.69 -0.28
CA LEU A 891 13.58 19.59 -0.62
C LEU A 891 12.88 18.72 0.43
N VAL A 892 11.87 19.26 1.10
CA VAL A 892 11.16 18.60 2.19
C VAL A 892 9.68 18.51 1.86
N ILE A 893 9.12 17.32 1.93
CA ILE A 893 7.66 17.15 1.97
C ILE A 893 7.26 17.28 3.43
N GLU A 894 6.41 18.25 3.78
CA GLU A 894 6.07 18.53 5.18
C GLU A 894 4.67 19.04 5.40
N HIS A 895 4.17 18.76 6.61
CA HIS A 895 2.90 19.25 7.16
C HIS A 895 3.09 20.07 8.43
N ASN A 896 4.25 19.95 9.09
CA ASN A 896 4.57 20.68 10.30
C ASN A 896 4.80 22.16 9.99
N LEU A 897 3.96 23.02 10.58
CA LEU A 897 3.99 24.47 10.32
C LEU A 897 5.29 25.13 10.77
N ASP A 898 5.95 24.61 11.81
CA ASP A 898 7.22 25.15 12.30
C ASP A 898 8.34 24.98 11.28
N VAL A 899 8.35 23.85 10.56
CA VAL A 899 9.29 23.62 9.45
C VAL A 899 8.93 24.48 8.25
N ILE A 900 7.64 24.54 7.91
CA ILE A 900 7.14 25.27 6.75
C ILE A 900 7.42 26.77 6.87
N LYS A 901 7.19 27.37 8.05
CA LYS A 901 7.50 28.80 8.30
C LYS A 901 8.99 29.13 8.22
N ALA A 902 9.86 28.15 8.46
CA ALA A 902 11.31 28.30 8.41
C ALA A 902 11.91 28.04 7.01
N ALA A 903 11.09 27.67 6.02
CA ALA A 903 11.53 27.40 4.65
C ALA A 903 11.86 28.72 3.88
N ASP A 904 12.73 28.64 2.90
CA ASP A 904 13.01 29.77 1.98
C ASP A 904 11.96 29.85 0.87
N TRP A 905 11.42 28.69 0.46
CA TRP A 905 10.44 28.58 -0.62
C TRP A 905 9.42 27.49 -0.32
N ILE A 906 8.18 27.71 -0.72
CA ILE A 906 7.09 26.74 -0.62
C ILE A 906 6.49 26.46 -1.99
N VAL A 907 6.14 25.20 -2.23
CA VAL A 907 5.25 24.78 -3.30
C VAL A 907 4.03 24.11 -2.67
N ASP A 908 2.90 24.79 -2.68
CA ASP A 908 1.67 24.30 -2.08
C ASP A 908 0.78 23.59 -3.10
N MET A 909 0.50 22.31 -2.85
CA MET A 909 -0.25 21.42 -3.73
C MET A 909 -1.70 21.29 -3.26
N GLY A 910 -2.63 21.28 -4.20
CA GLY A 910 -4.02 21.16 -3.84
C GLY A 910 -4.99 21.39 -5.01
N PRO A 911 -6.15 22.07 -4.76
CA PRO A 911 -6.63 22.53 -3.44
C PRO A 911 -7.10 21.39 -2.53
N GLU A 912 -7.56 20.28 -3.09
CA GLU A 912 -8.08 19.12 -2.36
C GLU A 912 -7.20 17.88 -2.58
N GLY A 913 -7.57 16.74 -1.96
CA GLY A 913 -6.98 15.44 -2.24
C GLY A 913 -7.62 14.75 -3.44
N GLY A 914 -6.96 13.70 -3.98
CA GLY A 914 -7.46 12.87 -5.07
C GLY A 914 -7.77 13.65 -6.35
N ASP A 915 -8.94 13.42 -6.94
CA ASP A 915 -9.37 14.08 -8.20
C ASP A 915 -9.55 15.60 -8.07
N GLY A 916 -9.85 16.08 -6.87
CA GLY A 916 -9.95 17.50 -6.55
C GLY A 916 -8.59 18.20 -6.42
N GLY A 917 -7.50 17.42 -6.32
CA GLY A 917 -6.13 17.89 -6.18
C GLY A 917 -5.34 17.89 -7.49
N GLY A 918 -4.03 17.70 -7.35
CA GLY A 918 -3.11 17.52 -8.47
C GLY A 918 -2.74 18.81 -9.20
N THR A 919 -2.93 19.97 -8.58
CA THR A 919 -2.52 21.29 -9.09
C THR A 919 -1.60 22.00 -8.09
N VAL A 920 -0.87 22.98 -8.56
CA VAL A 920 -0.11 23.90 -7.71
C VAL A 920 -1.04 25.07 -7.36
N VAL A 921 -1.30 25.26 -6.07
CA VAL A 921 -2.17 26.33 -5.56
C VAL A 921 -1.39 27.62 -5.37
N ALA A 922 -0.18 27.50 -4.82
CA ALA A 922 0.69 28.63 -4.56
C ALA A 922 2.18 28.22 -4.65
N GLN A 923 3.03 29.14 -5.06
CA GLN A 923 4.49 29.01 -4.98
C GLN A 923 5.07 30.37 -4.55
N GLY A 924 6.07 30.35 -3.70
CA GLY A 924 6.72 31.57 -3.22
C GLY A 924 7.34 31.40 -1.85
N THR A 925 7.71 32.52 -1.25
CA THR A 925 8.12 32.55 0.16
C THR A 925 6.93 32.20 1.07
N PRO A 926 7.14 31.79 2.31
CA PRO A 926 6.04 31.56 3.26
C PRO A 926 5.09 32.76 3.36
N GLU A 927 5.64 33.98 3.35
CA GLU A 927 4.88 35.24 3.39
C GLU A 927 4.00 35.45 2.13
N ASP A 928 4.46 34.97 0.97
CA ASP A 928 3.69 35.07 -0.27
C ASP A 928 2.57 34.04 -0.30
N VAL A 929 2.84 32.79 0.13
CA VAL A 929 1.85 31.74 0.22
C VAL A 929 0.76 32.08 1.24
N ALA A 930 1.11 32.71 2.37
CA ALA A 930 0.15 33.17 3.38
C ALA A 930 -0.88 34.20 2.85
N LYS A 931 -0.58 34.90 1.74
CA LYS A 931 -1.50 35.86 1.08
C LYS A 931 -2.49 35.19 0.13
N VAL A 932 -2.25 33.94 -0.26
CA VAL A 932 -3.07 33.23 -1.25
C VAL A 932 -4.30 32.63 -0.57
N LYS A 933 -5.49 33.18 -0.84
CA LYS A 933 -6.75 32.74 -0.21
C LYS A 933 -7.11 31.26 -0.48
N GLY A 934 -6.68 30.70 -1.60
CA GLY A 934 -6.94 29.30 -1.98
C GLY A 934 -6.00 28.28 -1.31
N SER A 935 -4.96 28.73 -0.63
CA SER A 935 -4.00 27.87 0.04
C SER A 935 -4.43 27.61 1.49
N TYR A 936 -4.76 26.38 1.82
CA TYR A 936 -5.02 26.01 3.20
C TYR A 936 -3.77 26.15 4.06
N THR A 937 -2.63 25.72 3.55
CA THR A 937 -1.33 25.92 4.25
C THR A 937 -1.08 27.40 4.53
N GLY A 938 -1.36 28.27 3.54
CA GLY A 938 -1.22 29.71 3.69
C GLY A 938 -2.13 30.32 4.77
N GLN A 939 -3.35 29.79 4.92
CA GLN A 939 -4.27 30.26 5.97
C GLN A 939 -3.71 30.01 7.38
N TYR A 940 -3.16 28.82 7.65
CA TYR A 940 -2.56 28.48 8.95
C TYR A 940 -1.22 29.21 9.16
N LEU A 941 -0.41 29.39 8.12
CA LEU A 941 0.84 30.14 8.20
C LEU A 941 0.64 31.61 8.59
N LYS A 942 -0.46 32.21 8.18
CA LYS A 942 -0.76 33.61 8.46
C LYS A 942 -0.80 33.96 9.95
N GLU A 943 -1.11 32.98 10.77
CA GLU A 943 -1.18 33.15 12.24
C GLU A 943 0.20 33.02 12.90
N LEU A 944 1.19 32.46 12.19
CA LEU A 944 2.51 32.12 12.71
C LEU A 944 3.64 33.02 12.17
N LEU A 945 3.38 33.77 11.10
CA LEU A 945 4.29 34.73 10.48
C LEU A 945 4.02 36.16 10.95
#